data_0983000c7220dbba688e6f2026a2430e
#
_entry.id   0983000c7220dbba688e6f2026a2430e
#
_cell.length_a   1.000
_cell.length_b   1.000
_cell.length_c   1.000
_cell.angle_alpha   90.00
_cell.angle_beta   90.00
_cell.angle_gamma   90.00
#
_symmetry.space_group_name_H-M   'P 1'
#
loop_
_entity.id
_entity.type
_entity.pdbx_description
1 polymer ?
#
loop_
_entity_poly.entity_id
_entity_poly.type
_entity_poly.pdbx_seq_one_letter_code
_entity_poly.pdbx_strand_id
1 'polypeptide(L)'
;MQLKKHDKLPSISIVPRMSDSIVSASELCVSYSSHTVLDGATLAIQQGDRIGLVGRNGCGKSTFLKILAGEAVGDTGGVTYRRGLVTGYLPQNFELDDEASVHDNVLAGAQHTLDLIAEYESIPADSHRSAECLDEITHLEGWDLEHRAKTLLSHLHAPEAERIVGSLSGGEKRRVSLCRALLAKPDFLILDEPTNHLDTQSIEWLETFLARYNGTCLFVTHDRYFLDRIATRIVEIRRGKCDSYQGNYTDYLLSRAERDMAEARNEHKRQRFLSRELEWVRRGPKARTTKAKDRMDRYFEVADQKAPEQELDVDLVIPIPPKLGNKIIEVENIGMSYDDGPWLFSDVSLKIEGGQRLGVVGRNGMGKSTLLKIMLGQLDPVEGKVDIGMKTDINFIDQNRLLLDDHKSVFEEVGEGQENVKLGDETIGLRAYLRRFLFTEERINTKIELLSGGERSRVMLAKILKKGGNVIVLDEPTNDLDLNTLRLLEEALCAFKGSVIVVSHDRYFLNRVCTDILAFEGEGIVDYQVGNYDYYLEKKAAREATSKVYQTKPTKKKSARKDRPRKLKWAEAKELETIEDEILVAEQNLAQLEKQFNAPDFYEKHGDNWQALENELKQAKEKVPTLYNRWEELEAIKSAAEID
;
A
#
# COMPACT_ATOMS: atom_id res chain seq x y z
N MET A 1 11.69 54.11 26.82
CA MET A 1 10.50 53.39 26.32
C MET A 1 10.92 51.98 25.98
N GLN A 2 10.67 51.06 26.91
CA GLN A 2 11.17 49.68 26.88
C GLN A 2 10.26 48.82 26.03
N LEU A 3 10.81 48.11 25.02
CA LEU A 3 10.15 47.09 24.26
C LEU A 3 10.44 45.71 24.90
N LYS A 4 9.37 45.04 25.29
CA LYS A 4 9.33 43.73 25.94
C LYS A 4 9.94 42.64 25.05
N LYS A 5 10.83 41.85 25.62
CA LYS A 5 11.27 40.56 25.12
C LYS A 5 10.09 39.60 25.09
N HIS A 6 9.80 39.02 23.95
CA HIS A 6 8.96 37.83 23.84
C HIS A 6 9.75 36.62 24.27
N ASP A 7 9.34 36.03 25.39
CA ASP A 7 9.79 34.72 25.85
C ASP A 7 9.39 33.64 24.84
N LYS A 8 10.40 32.95 24.33
CA LYS A 8 10.21 31.69 23.63
C LYS A 8 9.80 30.64 24.65
N LEU A 9 8.58 30.15 24.54
CA LEU A 9 8.15 28.92 25.20
C LEU A 9 9.09 27.77 24.79
N PRO A 10 9.62 26.97 25.73
CA PRO A 10 10.40 25.80 25.38
C PRO A 10 9.47 24.75 24.76
N SER A 11 9.85 24.22 23.62
CA SER A 11 9.27 23.01 23.05
C SER A 11 9.48 21.88 24.06
N ILE A 12 8.44 21.52 24.78
CA ILE A 12 8.43 20.35 25.66
C ILE A 12 8.39 19.14 24.71
N SER A 13 9.57 18.56 24.46
CA SER A 13 9.65 17.19 23.99
C SER A 13 9.12 16.32 25.14
N ILE A 14 7.87 15.87 24.99
CA ILE A 14 7.29 14.86 25.87
C ILE A 14 8.06 13.56 25.60
N VAL A 15 9.07 13.30 26.39
CA VAL A 15 9.65 11.95 26.51
C VAL A 15 8.58 11.12 27.21
N PRO A 16 7.96 10.11 26.55
CA PRO A 16 6.93 9.29 27.20
C PRO A 16 7.57 8.62 28.42
N ARG A 17 6.85 8.62 29.53
CA ARG A 17 7.27 7.90 30.74
C ARG A 17 7.47 6.44 30.39
N MET A 18 8.61 5.85 30.71
CA MET A 18 8.98 4.44 30.49
C MET A 18 8.01 3.42 31.14
N SER A 19 7.00 3.87 31.89
CA SER A 19 6.08 3.01 32.64
C SER A 19 5.02 2.29 31.80
N ASP A 20 4.75 2.70 30.55
CA ASP A 20 3.62 2.20 29.74
C ASP A 20 4.08 1.45 28.48
N SER A 21 5.41 1.26 28.28
CA SER A 21 5.94 0.52 27.15
C SER A 21 5.81 -0.99 27.35
N ILE A 22 5.28 -1.68 26.35
CA ILE A 22 5.20 -3.15 26.35
C ILE A 22 6.50 -3.79 25.86
N VAL A 23 7.19 -3.12 24.93
CA VAL A 23 8.52 -3.51 24.40
C VAL A 23 9.39 -2.27 24.28
N SER A 24 10.64 -2.37 24.72
CA SER A 24 11.63 -1.30 24.58
C SER A 24 12.95 -1.87 24.06
N ALA A 25 13.32 -1.44 22.87
CA ALA A 25 14.64 -1.65 22.29
C ALA A 25 15.54 -0.47 22.62
N SER A 26 16.74 -0.68 23.12
CA SER A 26 17.70 0.35 23.48
C SER A 26 19.07 0.10 22.87
N GLU A 27 19.56 1.10 22.15
CA GLU A 27 20.89 1.15 21.54
C GLU A 27 21.32 -0.13 20.80
N LEU A 28 20.38 -0.71 20.03
CA LEU A 28 20.64 -1.91 19.26
C LEU A 28 21.63 -1.62 18.13
N CYS A 29 22.73 -2.37 18.11
CA CYS A 29 23.68 -2.39 17.00
C CYS A 29 23.74 -3.78 16.41
N VAL A 30 23.77 -3.86 15.08
CA VAL A 30 23.92 -5.11 14.31
C VAL A 30 24.79 -4.85 13.10
N SER A 31 25.80 -5.68 12.91
CA SER A 31 26.69 -5.61 11.77
C SER A 31 26.86 -6.98 11.12
N TYR A 32 26.78 -7.01 9.80
CA TYR A 32 27.05 -8.20 9.00
C TYR A 32 28.37 -7.98 8.24
N SER A 33 29.39 -8.75 8.57
CA SER A 33 30.75 -8.63 7.99
C SER A 33 31.31 -7.21 8.18
N SER A 34 31.29 -6.38 7.15
CA SER A 34 31.81 -4.99 7.17
C SER A 34 30.71 -3.93 7.12
N HIS A 35 29.43 -4.32 7.08
CA HIS A 35 28.31 -3.40 6.92
C HIS A 35 27.46 -3.33 8.18
N THR A 36 27.42 -2.14 8.82
CA THR A 36 26.54 -1.89 9.97
C THR A 36 25.13 -1.61 9.47
N VAL A 37 24.19 -2.43 9.92
CA VAL A 37 22.77 -2.37 9.54
C VAL A 37 21.97 -1.56 10.55
N LEU A 38 22.23 -1.78 11.86
CA LEU A 38 21.66 -0.99 12.94
C LEU A 38 22.81 -0.36 13.74
N ASP A 39 22.69 0.93 14.10
CA ASP A 39 23.70 1.71 14.78
C ASP A 39 23.05 2.56 15.90
N GLY A 40 22.84 1.94 17.06
CA GLY A 40 22.18 2.57 18.20
C GLY A 40 20.66 2.74 18.01
N ALA A 41 20.01 1.78 17.35
CA ALA A 41 18.56 1.83 17.14
C ALA A 41 17.80 1.73 18.47
N THR A 42 16.96 2.72 18.75
CA THR A 42 16.18 2.82 19.99
C THR A 42 14.72 3.06 19.65
N LEU A 43 13.83 2.23 20.22
CA LEU A 43 12.39 2.32 20.00
C LEU A 43 11.63 1.84 21.24
N ALA A 44 10.71 2.64 21.75
CA ALA A 44 9.73 2.23 22.75
C ALA A 44 8.36 2.05 22.10
N ILE A 45 7.73 0.91 22.35
CA ILE A 45 6.42 0.51 21.81
C ILE A 45 5.43 0.51 22.97
N GLN A 46 4.32 1.23 22.80
CA GLN A 46 3.27 1.36 23.82
C GLN A 46 2.12 0.39 23.52
N GLN A 47 1.32 0.10 24.55
CA GLN A 47 0.14 -0.72 24.38
C GLN A 47 -0.87 -0.04 23.44
N GLY A 48 -1.40 -0.79 22.46
CA GLY A 48 -2.34 -0.29 21.47
C GLY A 48 -1.71 0.50 20.32
N ASP A 49 -0.37 0.66 20.28
CA ASP A 49 0.31 1.24 19.14
C ASP A 49 0.09 0.41 17.87
N ARG A 50 -0.13 1.09 16.74
CA ARG A 50 -0.09 0.50 15.40
C ARG A 50 1.02 1.17 14.62
N ILE A 51 2.18 0.49 14.58
CA ILE A 51 3.43 1.07 14.07
C ILE A 51 3.69 0.53 12.68
N GLY A 52 3.76 1.42 11.68
CA GLY A 52 4.32 1.12 10.37
C GLY A 52 5.83 1.34 10.37
N LEU A 53 6.62 0.29 10.14
CA LEU A 53 8.06 0.37 10.03
C LEU A 53 8.45 0.54 8.57
N VAL A 54 9.06 1.68 8.24
CA VAL A 54 9.46 2.05 6.87
C VAL A 54 10.97 2.24 6.79
N GLY A 55 11.50 2.16 5.58
CA GLY A 55 12.92 2.35 5.29
C GLY A 55 13.32 1.65 4.01
N ARG A 56 14.51 1.95 3.48
CA ARG A 56 15.03 1.34 2.25
C ARG A 56 15.21 -0.18 2.41
N ASN A 57 15.17 -0.92 1.31
CA ASN A 57 15.54 -2.34 1.36
C ASN A 57 17.00 -2.48 1.78
N GLY A 58 17.26 -3.46 2.67
CA GLY A 58 18.58 -3.68 3.26
C GLY A 58 18.94 -2.74 4.43
N CYS A 59 18.08 -1.81 4.86
CA CYS A 59 18.36 -0.95 6.02
C CYS A 59 18.16 -1.64 7.39
N GLY A 60 17.79 -2.92 7.41
CA GLY A 60 17.67 -3.72 8.63
C GLY A 60 16.25 -3.89 9.17
N LYS A 61 15.18 -3.60 8.42
CA LYS A 61 13.79 -3.77 8.87
C LYS A 61 13.53 -5.18 9.40
N SER A 62 13.73 -6.21 8.58
CA SER A 62 13.48 -7.61 8.97
C SER A 62 14.43 -8.08 10.08
N THR A 63 15.68 -7.59 10.12
CA THR A 63 16.60 -7.86 11.23
C THR A 63 16.05 -7.27 12.54
N PHE A 64 15.58 -6.02 12.50
CA PHE A 64 14.98 -5.35 13.65
C PHE A 64 13.71 -6.07 14.12
N LEU A 65 12.84 -6.50 13.20
CA LEU A 65 11.65 -7.31 13.53
C LEU A 65 12.02 -8.64 14.21
N LYS A 66 13.01 -9.37 13.69
CA LYS A 66 13.49 -10.63 14.29
C LYS A 66 14.02 -10.42 15.71
N ILE A 67 14.73 -9.33 15.96
CA ILE A 67 15.22 -9.00 17.30
C ILE A 67 14.06 -8.68 18.24
N LEU A 68 13.05 -7.91 17.78
CA LEU A 68 11.85 -7.61 18.56
C LEU A 68 10.93 -8.82 18.75
N ALA A 69 11.00 -9.82 17.87
CA ALA A 69 10.32 -11.10 18.02
C ALA A 69 11.04 -12.07 18.95
N GLY A 70 12.31 -11.78 19.30
CA GLY A 70 13.15 -12.67 20.12
C GLY A 70 13.83 -13.79 19.33
N GLU A 71 13.75 -13.77 17.97
CA GLU A 71 14.38 -14.78 17.09
C GLU A 71 15.85 -14.48 16.79
N ALA A 72 16.30 -13.25 17.05
CA ALA A 72 17.69 -12.83 16.86
C ALA A 72 18.16 -11.94 18.01
N VAL A 73 19.46 -11.84 18.17
CA VAL A 73 20.11 -11.01 19.19
C VAL A 73 21.00 -9.98 18.49
N GLY A 74 20.98 -8.74 18.95
CA GLY A 74 21.92 -7.69 18.47
C GLY A 74 23.34 -7.91 19.00
N ASP A 75 24.33 -7.34 18.30
CA ASP A 75 25.73 -7.36 18.74
C ASP A 75 25.89 -6.57 20.04
N THR A 76 25.21 -5.43 20.19
CA THR A 76 25.11 -4.64 21.42
C THR A 76 23.70 -4.07 21.58
N GLY A 77 23.40 -3.57 22.79
CA GLY A 77 22.07 -3.12 23.16
C GLY A 77 21.19 -4.26 23.67
N GLY A 78 19.89 -4.02 23.81
CA GLY A 78 18.98 -5.04 24.31
C GLY A 78 17.51 -4.70 24.10
N VAL A 79 16.67 -5.72 24.21
CA VAL A 79 15.20 -5.57 24.17
C VAL A 79 14.64 -6.01 25.52
N THR A 80 13.77 -5.20 26.07
CA THR A 80 13.02 -5.51 27.29
C THR A 80 11.54 -5.65 26.98
N TYR A 81 10.91 -6.69 27.51
CA TYR A 81 9.50 -6.98 27.34
C TYR A 81 8.75 -6.84 28.64
N ARG A 82 7.49 -6.43 28.57
CA ARG A 82 6.56 -6.52 29.70
C ARG A 82 6.41 -8.01 30.11
N ARG A 83 6.40 -8.26 31.40
CA ARG A 83 6.25 -9.63 31.92
C ARG A 83 4.91 -10.23 31.45
N GLY A 84 4.97 -11.45 30.91
CA GLY A 84 3.80 -12.19 30.41
C GLY A 84 3.30 -11.72 29.04
N LEU A 85 4.08 -10.91 28.30
CA LEU A 85 3.70 -10.47 26.94
C LEU A 85 3.75 -11.66 25.97
N VAL A 86 2.62 -11.90 25.31
CA VAL A 86 2.53 -12.89 24.23
C VAL A 86 2.84 -12.19 22.90
N THR A 87 3.87 -12.67 22.21
CA THR A 87 4.31 -12.10 20.91
C THR A 87 3.97 -13.08 19.79
N GLY A 88 3.34 -12.57 18.71
CA GLY A 88 3.13 -13.29 17.46
C GLY A 88 3.96 -12.66 16.36
N TYR A 89 4.61 -13.48 15.54
CA TYR A 89 5.46 -13.02 14.45
C TYR A 89 5.14 -13.72 13.13
N LEU A 90 4.92 -12.93 12.09
CA LEU A 90 4.87 -13.37 10.70
C LEU A 90 6.17 -12.95 10.02
N PRO A 91 7.16 -13.85 9.85
CA PRO A 91 8.41 -13.54 9.15
C PRO A 91 8.22 -13.49 7.63
N GLN A 92 9.19 -12.88 6.93
CA GLN A 92 9.24 -12.91 5.48
C GLN A 92 9.44 -14.34 4.96
N ASN A 93 10.38 -15.10 5.57
CA ASN A 93 10.56 -16.53 5.34
C ASN A 93 9.97 -17.28 6.53
N PHE A 94 9.02 -18.16 6.27
CA PHE A 94 8.27 -18.90 7.29
C PHE A 94 8.38 -20.40 7.05
N GLU A 95 8.29 -21.14 8.12
CA GLU A 95 8.28 -22.59 8.09
C GLU A 95 6.88 -23.11 8.46
N LEU A 96 6.35 -23.98 7.63
CA LEU A 96 5.12 -24.73 7.84
C LEU A 96 5.47 -26.21 7.77
N ASP A 97 4.66 -27.03 8.44
CA ASP A 97 4.77 -28.47 8.31
C ASP A 97 4.17 -28.91 6.96
N ASP A 98 5.04 -29.31 6.04
CA ASP A 98 4.67 -29.72 4.69
C ASP A 98 3.86 -31.02 4.63
N GLU A 99 3.93 -31.87 5.69
CA GLU A 99 3.18 -33.13 5.78
C GLU A 99 1.80 -32.96 6.42
N ALA A 100 1.60 -31.87 7.17
CA ALA A 100 0.35 -31.58 7.85
C ALA A 100 -0.65 -30.84 6.92
N SER A 101 -1.93 -30.86 7.34
CA SER A 101 -2.98 -30.12 6.64
C SER A 101 -2.86 -28.60 6.86
N VAL A 102 -3.55 -27.82 6.01
CA VAL A 102 -3.70 -26.37 6.19
C VAL A 102 -4.31 -26.07 7.56
N HIS A 103 -5.34 -26.82 7.95
CA HIS A 103 -6.03 -26.65 9.21
C HIS A 103 -5.11 -26.85 10.42
N ASP A 104 -4.32 -27.94 10.43
CA ASP A 104 -3.42 -28.25 11.53
C ASP A 104 -2.31 -27.20 11.67
N ASN A 105 -1.76 -26.73 10.53
CA ASN A 105 -0.78 -25.65 10.51
C ASN A 105 -1.35 -24.34 11.07
N VAL A 106 -2.61 -24.02 10.79
CA VAL A 106 -3.25 -22.81 11.34
C VAL A 106 -3.50 -22.96 12.83
N LEU A 107 -4.02 -24.10 13.28
CA LEU A 107 -4.27 -24.36 14.70
C LEU A 107 -2.98 -24.37 15.54
N ALA A 108 -1.85 -24.79 14.96
CA ALA A 108 -0.54 -24.72 15.62
C ALA A 108 -0.17 -23.31 16.08
N GLY A 109 -0.74 -22.24 15.45
CA GLY A 109 -0.58 -20.85 15.92
C GLY A 109 -1.18 -20.58 17.29
N ALA A 110 -2.19 -21.36 17.70
CA ALA A 110 -2.85 -21.26 19.01
C ALA A 110 -2.48 -22.44 19.94
N GLN A 111 -1.27 -23.02 19.77
CA GLN A 111 -0.85 -24.22 20.52
C GLN A 111 -1.00 -24.05 22.04
N HIS A 112 -0.62 -22.90 22.57
CA HIS A 112 -0.80 -22.59 24.00
C HIS A 112 -2.26 -22.72 24.46
N THR A 113 -3.20 -22.22 23.66
CA THR A 113 -4.63 -22.32 23.98
C THR A 113 -5.13 -23.77 23.86
N LEU A 114 -4.63 -24.53 22.88
CA LEU A 114 -4.93 -25.94 22.74
C LEU A 114 -4.40 -26.75 23.93
N ASP A 115 -3.19 -26.47 24.39
CA ASP A 115 -2.58 -27.09 25.55
C ASP A 115 -3.37 -26.79 26.82
N LEU A 116 -3.85 -25.55 27.00
CA LEU A 116 -4.73 -25.18 28.11
C LEU A 116 -6.08 -25.90 28.07
N ILE A 117 -6.67 -26.09 26.90
CA ILE A 117 -7.91 -26.86 26.73
C ILE A 117 -7.67 -28.33 27.10
N ALA A 118 -6.59 -28.92 26.61
CA ALA A 118 -6.22 -30.30 26.93
C ALA A 118 -5.92 -30.46 28.44
N GLU A 119 -5.23 -29.50 29.06
CA GLU A 119 -5.02 -29.47 30.51
C GLU A 119 -6.35 -29.41 31.26
N TYR A 120 -7.25 -28.47 30.88
CA TYR A 120 -8.58 -28.31 31.49
C TYR A 120 -9.40 -29.61 31.44
N GLU A 121 -9.40 -30.32 30.30
CA GLU A 121 -10.13 -31.59 30.13
C GLU A 121 -9.53 -32.72 30.94
N SER A 122 -8.24 -32.68 31.28
CA SER A 122 -7.53 -33.71 32.03
C SER A 122 -7.63 -33.54 33.54
N ILE A 123 -7.98 -32.35 34.04
CA ILE A 123 -7.98 -32.01 35.47
C ILE A 123 -9.40 -32.19 36.07
N PRO A 124 -9.53 -32.62 37.33
CA PRO A 124 -10.83 -32.67 38.01
C PRO A 124 -11.48 -31.27 38.09
N ALA A 125 -12.78 -31.20 37.77
CA ALA A 125 -13.53 -29.92 37.65
C ALA A 125 -13.52 -29.07 38.95
N ASP A 126 -13.33 -29.69 40.12
CA ASP A 126 -13.34 -29.01 41.42
C ASP A 126 -11.96 -28.46 41.83
N SER A 127 -10.94 -28.56 40.97
CA SER A 127 -9.60 -28.08 41.29
C SER A 127 -9.44 -26.54 41.05
N HIS A 128 -8.66 -25.89 41.87
CA HIS A 128 -8.33 -24.45 41.68
C HIS A 128 -7.69 -24.19 40.28
N ARG A 129 -6.87 -25.13 39.83
CA ARG A 129 -6.23 -25.05 38.50
C ARG A 129 -7.23 -25.17 37.35
N SER A 130 -8.32 -25.94 37.51
CA SER A 130 -9.39 -26.01 36.51
C SER A 130 -10.10 -24.67 36.34
N ALA A 131 -10.35 -23.94 37.42
CA ALA A 131 -10.95 -22.61 37.37
C ALA A 131 -9.99 -21.58 36.69
N GLU A 132 -8.68 -21.66 37.01
CA GLU A 132 -7.69 -20.80 36.33
C GLU A 132 -7.63 -21.07 34.83
N CYS A 133 -7.55 -22.36 34.42
CA CYS A 133 -7.56 -22.75 33.01
C CYS A 133 -8.82 -22.24 32.28
N LEU A 134 -10.00 -22.39 32.94
CA LEU A 134 -11.26 -21.92 32.36
C LEU A 134 -11.27 -20.41 32.15
N ASP A 135 -10.76 -19.62 33.08
CA ASP A 135 -10.65 -18.18 32.99
C ASP A 135 -9.69 -17.79 31.87
N GLU A 136 -8.51 -18.46 31.76
CA GLU A 136 -7.53 -18.23 30.71
C GLU A 136 -8.09 -18.59 29.33
N ILE A 137 -8.73 -19.77 29.17
CA ILE A 137 -9.36 -20.20 27.92
C ILE A 137 -10.45 -19.23 27.50
N THR A 138 -11.26 -18.76 28.45
CA THR A 138 -12.33 -17.79 28.18
C THR A 138 -11.75 -16.45 27.74
N HIS A 139 -10.69 -15.98 28.39
CA HIS A 139 -10.01 -14.74 28.02
C HIS A 139 -9.38 -14.82 26.61
N LEU A 140 -8.83 -15.98 26.23
CA LEU A 140 -8.26 -16.25 24.91
C LEU A 140 -9.32 -16.61 23.85
N GLU A 141 -10.62 -16.63 24.20
CA GLU A 141 -11.72 -17.11 23.35
C GLU A 141 -11.42 -18.49 22.75
N GLY A 142 -10.86 -19.39 23.59
CA GLY A 142 -10.34 -20.69 23.14
C GLY A 142 -11.43 -21.64 22.65
N TRP A 143 -12.66 -21.52 23.12
CA TRP A 143 -13.79 -22.37 22.72
C TRP A 143 -14.23 -22.14 21.26
N ASP A 144 -13.89 -20.98 20.68
CA ASP A 144 -14.26 -20.62 19.30
C ASP A 144 -13.11 -20.78 18.31
N LEU A 145 -11.99 -21.42 18.70
CA LEU A 145 -10.77 -21.54 17.85
C LEU A 145 -11.07 -22.14 16.48
N GLU A 146 -11.83 -23.23 16.41
CA GLU A 146 -12.22 -23.88 15.16
C GLU A 146 -13.00 -22.95 14.23
N HIS A 147 -13.97 -22.23 14.78
CA HIS A 147 -14.78 -21.30 14.02
C HIS A 147 -13.92 -20.11 13.53
N ARG A 148 -13.03 -19.61 14.39
CA ARG A 148 -12.10 -18.53 14.05
C ARG A 148 -11.11 -18.96 12.96
N ALA A 149 -10.55 -20.18 13.05
CA ALA A 149 -9.67 -20.71 12.02
C ALA A 149 -10.37 -20.76 10.65
N LYS A 150 -11.58 -21.33 10.59
CA LYS A 150 -12.39 -21.36 9.36
C LYS A 150 -12.72 -19.96 8.81
N THR A 151 -13.03 -19.03 9.69
CA THR A 151 -13.32 -17.63 9.34
C THR A 151 -12.08 -16.95 8.74
N LEU A 152 -10.90 -17.12 9.34
CA LEU A 152 -9.62 -16.59 8.83
C LEU A 152 -9.28 -17.19 7.47
N LEU A 153 -9.38 -18.50 7.30
CA LEU A 153 -9.13 -19.19 6.04
C LEU A 153 -10.04 -18.66 4.92
N SER A 154 -11.33 -18.48 5.22
CA SER A 154 -12.31 -17.96 4.27
C SER A 154 -12.01 -16.53 3.85
N HIS A 155 -11.76 -15.61 4.78
CA HIS A 155 -11.54 -14.19 4.49
C HIS A 155 -10.21 -13.89 3.81
N LEU A 156 -9.18 -14.69 4.10
CA LEU A 156 -7.87 -14.56 3.45
C LEU A 156 -7.78 -15.39 2.16
N HIS A 157 -8.90 -15.99 1.73
CA HIS A 157 -8.94 -16.87 0.55
C HIS A 157 -7.81 -17.91 0.59
N ALA A 158 -7.55 -18.46 1.78
CA ALA A 158 -6.56 -19.51 1.97
C ALA A 158 -7.06 -20.83 1.33
N PRO A 159 -6.16 -21.79 1.05
CA PRO A 159 -6.56 -23.08 0.52
C PRO A 159 -7.52 -23.82 1.44
N GLU A 160 -8.20 -24.83 0.87
CA GLU A 160 -9.09 -25.72 1.64
C GLU A 160 -8.38 -26.34 2.84
N ALA A 161 -9.10 -26.45 3.95
CA ALA A 161 -8.55 -26.82 5.25
C ALA A 161 -7.84 -28.20 5.25
N GLU A 162 -8.33 -29.13 4.43
CA GLU A 162 -7.86 -30.51 4.34
C GLU A 162 -6.65 -30.69 3.39
N ARG A 163 -6.30 -29.68 2.59
CA ARG A 163 -5.15 -29.76 1.69
C ARG A 163 -3.83 -29.85 2.47
N ILE A 164 -2.93 -30.71 1.97
CA ILE A 164 -1.57 -30.85 2.51
C ILE A 164 -0.71 -29.67 2.06
N VAL A 165 -0.01 -29.05 3.03
CA VAL A 165 0.77 -27.82 2.83
C VAL A 165 1.90 -28.00 1.82
N GLY A 166 2.51 -29.18 1.73
CA GLY A 166 3.55 -29.49 0.76
C GLY A 166 3.13 -29.30 -0.72
N SER A 167 1.83 -29.43 -1.01
CA SER A 167 1.28 -29.24 -2.37
C SER A 167 0.98 -27.78 -2.75
N LEU A 168 1.13 -26.85 -1.80
CA LEU A 168 0.74 -25.46 -1.97
C LEU A 168 1.82 -24.62 -2.66
N SER A 169 1.38 -23.62 -3.42
CA SER A 169 2.25 -22.56 -3.92
C SER A 169 2.78 -21.67 -2.80
N GLY A 170 3.88 -20.95 -3.03
CA GLY A 170 4.46 -20.02 -2.04
C GLY A 170 3.47 -18.97 -1.53
N GLY A 171 2.61 -18.42 -2.40
CA GLY A 171 1.58 -17.47 -2.01
C GLY A 171 0.46 -18.09 -1.18
N GLU A 172 0.07 -19.34 -1.46
CA GLU A 172 -0.88 -20.09 -0.62
C GLU A 172 -0.30 -20.38 0.77
N LYS A 173 0.95 -20.86 0.83
CA LYS A 173 1.67 -21.07 2.10
C LYS A 173 1.76 -19.77 2.91
N ARG A 174 1.99 -18.63 2.25
CA ARG A 174 2.02 -17.30 2.90
C ARG A 174 0.70 -16.97 3.58
N ARG A 175 -0.44 -17.19 2.90
CA ARG A 175 -1.77 -16.97 3.49
C ARG A 175 -2.04 -17.87 4.69
N VAL A 176 -1.64 -19.15 4.63
CA VAL A 176 -1.72 -20.08 5.77
C VAL A 176 -0.90 -19.59 6.96
N SER A 177 0.34 -19.14 6.73
CA SER A 177 1.20 -18.58 7.78
C SER A 177 0.61 -17.31 8.40
N LEU A 178 -0.03 -16.46 7.61
CA LEU A 178 -0.75 -15.28 8.13
C LEU A 178 -1.95 -15.69 8.98
N CYS A 179 -2.77 -16.66 8.53
CA CYS A 179 -3.87 -17.22 9.34
C CYS A 179 -3.36 -17.73 10.69
N ARG A 180 -2.24 -18.49 10.69
CA ARG A 180 -1.59 -18.99 11.90
C ARG A 180 -1.21 -17.87 12.87
N ALA A 181 -0.58 -16.80 12.37
CA ALA A 181 -0.16 -15.66 13.19
C ALA A 181 -1.36 -14.87 13.77
N LEU A 182 -2.44 -14.72 13.01
CA LEU A 182 -3.64 -14.00 13.44
C LEU A 182 -4.52 -14.81 14.42
N LEU A 183 -4.53 -16.14 14.29
CA LEU A 183 -5.32 -17.03 15.17
C LEU A 183 -4.82 -16.95 16.61
N ALA A 184 -3.51 -16.80 16.80
CA ALA A 184 -2.87 -16.72 18.12
C ALA A 184 -3.37 -15.54 18.98
N LYS A 185 -3.94 -14.48 18.38
CA LYS A 185 -4.34 -13.22 19.07
C LYS A 185 -3.29 -12.71 20.07
N PRO A 186 -2.02 -12.54 19.70
CA PRO A 186 -0.98 -12.13 20.63
C PRO A 186 -1.20 -10.69 21.12
N ASP A 187 -0.65 -10.33 22.30
CA ASP A 187 -0.63 -8.94 22.78
C ASP A 187 0.19 -8.02 21.88
N PHE A 188 1.26 -8.58 21.30
CA PHE A 188 2.16 -7.89 20.38
C PHE A 188 2.30 -8.68 19.07
N LEU A 189 1.73 -8.16 18.00
CA LEU A 189 1.72 -8.76 16.68
C LEU A 189 2.75 -8.08 15.78
N ILE A 190 3.70 -8.85 15.27
CA ILE A 190 4.74 -8.39 14.35
C ILE A 190 4.49 -9.02 12.98
N LEU A 191 4.37 -8.19 11.94
CA LEU A 191 4.07 -8.62 10.58
C LEU A 191 5.12 -8.09 9.60
N ASP A 192 5.84 -8.99 8.92
CA ASP A 192 6.79 -8.64 7.86
C ASP A 192 6.14 -8.86 6.50
N GLU A 193 5.79 -7.77 5.79
CA GLU A 193 5.12 -7.75 4.48
C GLU A 193 3.80 -8.56 4.43
N PRO A 194 2.82 -8.30 5.32
CA PRO A 194 1.60 -9.10 5.40
C PRO A 194 0.68 -8.95 4.17
N THR A 195 0.84 -7.90 3.38
CA THR A 195 0.02 -7.60 2.20
C THR A 195 0.50 -8.31 0.94
N ASN A 196 1.75 -8.81 0.92
CA ASN A 196 2.31 -9.50 -0.23
C ASN A 196 1.54 -10.80 -0.54
N HIS A 197 1.25 -11.04 -1.81
CA HIS A 197 0.49 -12.18 -2.33
C HIS A 197 -0.98 -12.24 -1.87
N LEU A 198 -1.49 -11.20 -1.22
CA LEU A 198 -2.92 -11.06 -0.94
C LEU A 198 -3.62 -10.33 -2.09
N ASP A 199 -4.84 -10.73 -2.37
CA ASP A 199 -5.71 -9.97 -3.26
C ASP A 199 -6.34 -8.77 -2.52
N THR A 200 -6.89 -7.83 -3.28
CA THR A 200 -7.44 -6.59 -2.74
C THR A 200 -8.51 -6.82 -1.67
N GLN A 201 -9.34 -7.86 -1.80
CA GLN A 201 -10.39 -8.15 -0.81
C GLN A 201 -9.81 -8.68 0.50
N SER A 202 -8.82 -9.56 0.44
CA SER A 202 -8.09 -10.05 1.61
C SER A 202 -7.35 -8.91 2.32
N ILE A 203 -6.77 -7.96 1.56
CA ILE A 203 -6.13 -6.76 2.12
C ILE A 203 -7.15 -5.89 2.84
N GLU A 204 -8.32 -5.59 2.25
CA GLU A 204 -9.39 -4.80 2.87
C GLU A 204 -9.92 -5.44 4.16
N TRP A 205 -10.05 -6.76 4.15
CA TRP A 205 -10.43 -7.48 5.35
C TRP A 205 -9.36 -7.39 6.42
N LEU A 206 -8.08 -7.59 6.07
CA LEU A 206 -6.94 -7.47 7.00
C LEU A 206 -6.85 -6.06 7.60
N GLU A 207 -7.06 -5.02 6.80
CA GLU A 207 -7.15 -3.64 7.27
C GLU A 207 -8.24 -3.49 8.32
N THR A 208 -9.46 -3.99 8.03
CA THR A 208 -10.58 -3.92 8.96
C THR A 208 -10.31 -4.70 10.26
N PHE A 209 -9.69 -5.86 10.14
CA PHE A 209 -9.29 -6.69 11.26
C PHE A 209 -8.27 -5.98 12.17
N LEU A 210 -7.17 -5.45 11.59
CA LEU A 210 -6.13 -4.77 12.35
C LEU A 210 -6.60 -3.42 12.91
N ALA A 211 -7.51 -2.72 12.23
CA ALA A 211 -8.13 -1.51 12.77
C ALA A 211 -8.93 -1.75 14.06
N ARG A 212 -9.47 -2.96 14.24
CA ARG A 212 -10.25 -3.37 15.43
C ARG A 212 -9.44 -4.20 16.42
N TYR A 213 -8.18 -4.48 16.09
CA TYR A 213 -7.32 -5.30 16.93
C TYR A 213 -6.99 -4.61 18.24
N ASN A 214 -7.24 -5.27 19.37
CA ASN A 214 -7.03 -4.70 20.71
C ASN A 214 -5.56 -4.76 21.17
N GLY A 215 -4.74 -5.58 20.53
CA GLY A 215 -3.30 -5.69 20.80
C GLY A 215 -2.49 -4.57 20.14
N THR A 216 -1.19 -4.63 20.31
CA THR A 216 -0.21 -3.74 19.67
C THR A 216 0.28 -4.38 18.39
N CYS A 217 0.41 -3.60 17.32
CA CYS A 217 0.88 -4.09 16.03
C CYS A 217 2.12 -3.33 15.57
N LEU A 218 3.13 -4.08 15.11
CA LEU A 218 4.28 -3.55 14.37
C LEU A 218 4.33 -4.25 13.02
N PHE A 219 4.31 -3.49 11.92
CA PHE A 219 4.30 -4.11 10.61
C PHE A 219 5.22 -3.38 9.63
N VAL A 220 5.84 -4.15 8.74
CA VAL A 220 6.55 -3.66 7.56
C VAL A 220 5.65 -3.94 6.37
N THR A 221 5.40 -2.94 5.54
CA THR A 221 4.72 -3.13 4.26
C THR A 221 5.10 -2.03 3.28
N HIS A 222 4.99 -2.34 2.01
CA HIS A 222 5.14 -1.39 0.90
C HIS A 222 3.78 -0.88 0.38
N ASP A 223 2.67 -1.38 0.93
CA ASP A 223 1.32 -0.88 0.65
C ASP A 223 1.07 0.45 1.41
N ARG A 224 1.04 1.54 0.66
CA ARG A 224 0.86 2.90 1.19
C ARG A 224 -0.54 3.13 1.75
N TYR A 225 -1.58 2.54 1.12
CA TYR A 225 -2.95 2.62 1.62
C TYR A 225 -3.08 1.92 2.96
N PHE A 226 -2.48 0.74 3.07
CA PHE A 226 -2.45 -0.01 4.32
C PHE A 226 -1.75 0.79 5.44
N LEU A 227 -0.57 1.37 5.14
CA LEU A 227 0.14 2.25 6.07
C LEU A 227 -0.70 3.45 6.49
N ASP A 228 -1.35 4.12 5.53
CA ASP A 228 -2.13 5.33 5.79
C ASP A 228 -3.38 5.05 6.63
N ARG A 229 -3.98 3.88 6.44
CA ARG A 229 -5.25 3.50 7.07
C ARG A 229 -5.08 2.89 8.46
N ILE A 230 -3.99 2.14 8.69
CA ILE A 230 -3.79 1.35 9.91
C ILE A 230 -2.79 1.99 10.86
N ALA A 231 -1.71 2.59 10.36
CA ALA A 231 -0.68 3.14 11.22
C ALA A 231 -1.18 4.37 11.99
N THR A 232 -0.93 4.36 13.29
CA THR A 232 -1.07 5.53 14.16
C THR A 232 0.26 6.22 14.39
N ARG A 233 1.35 5.52 14.08
CA ARG A 233 2.72 5.98 14.20
C ARG A 233 3.58 5.31 13.12
N ILE A 234 4.42 6.09 12.46
CA ILE A 234 5.42 5.58 11.51
C ILE A 234 6.80 5.66 12.15
N VAL A 235 7.58 4.59 12.00
CA VAL A 235 8.98 4.54 12.42
C VAL A 235 9.85 4.31 11.18
N GLU A 236 10.75 5.24 10.90
CA GLU A 236 11.69 5.13 9.79
C GLU A 236 13.05 4.62 10.29
N ILE A 237 13.55 3.51 9.70
CA ILE A 237 14.95 3.11 9.88
C ILE A 237 15.78 3.84 8.83
N ARG A 238 16.60 4.79 9.31
CA ARG A 238 17.50 5.61 8.50
C ARG A 238 18.89 5.62 9.12
N ARG A 239 19.89 5.21 8.34
CA ARG A 239 21.31 5.15 8.81
C ARG A 239 21.49 4.36 10.11
N GLY A 240 20.79 3.23 10.22
CA GLY A 240 20.85 2.37 11.41
C GLY A 240 20.09 2.86 12.64
N LYS A 241 19.43 4.03 12.60
CA LYS A 241 18.65 4.62 13.70
C LYS A 241 17.16 4.58 13.41
N CYS A 242 16.36 4.59 14.47
CA CYS A 242 14.90 4.66 14.39
C CYS A 242 14.42 6.09 14.63
N ASP A 243 13.80 6.69 13.63
CA ASP A 243 13.13 7.99 13.72
C ASP A 243 11.61 7.78 13.77
N SER A 244 10.94 8.32 14.79
CA SER A 244 9.50 8.12 15.01
C SER A 244 8.70 9.35 14.66
N TYR A 245 7.62 9.16 13.90
CA TYR A 245 6.68 10.17 13.44
C TYR A 245 5.27 9.80 13.90
N GLN A 246 4.58 10.72 14.54
CA GLN A 246 3.18 10.52 14.94
C GLN A 246 2.25 10.75 13.73
N GLY A 247 1.19 9.96 13.64
CA GLY A 247 0.24 10.03 12.56
C GLY A 247 0.38 8.90 11.54
N ASN A 248 -0.32 9.05 10.42
CA ASN A 248 -0.36 8.08 9.33
C ASN A 248 0.80 8.28 8.32
N TYR A 249 0.76 7.55 7.20
CA TYR A 249 1.80 7.64 6.18
C TYR A 249 1.84 9.00 5.49
N THR A 250 0.70 9.66 5.29
CA THR A 250 0.61 11.00 4.71
C THR A 250 1.28 12.03 5.63
N ASP A 251 1.01 11.97 6.95
CA ASP A 251 1.63 12.85 7.95
C ASP A 251 3.16 12.65 8.00
N TYR A 252 3.61 11.38 7.90
CA TYR A 252 5.03 11.04 7.81
C TYR A 252 5.68 11.70 6.60
N LEU A 253 5.08 11.61 5.41
CA LEU A 253 5.65 12.20 4.19
C LEU A 253 5.81 13.72 4.32
N LEU A 254 4.83 14.41 4.90
CA LEU A 254 4.91 15.86 5.14
C LEU A 254 6.03 16.20 6.12
N SER A 255 6.08 15.49 7.26
CA SER A 255 7.11 15.71 8.29
C SER A 255 8.52 15.39 7.78
N ARG A 256 8.65 14.35 6.96
CA ARG A 256 9.91 13.99 6.29
C ARG A 256 10.35 15.07 5.32
N ALA A 257 9.44 15.57 4.46
CA ALA A 257 9.77 16.64 3.51
C ALA A 257 10.24 17.91 4.22
N GLU A 258 9.61 18.31 5.33
CA GLU A 258 10.04 19.45 6.15
C GLU A 258 11.43 19.24 6.75
N ARG A 259 11.70 18.03 7.25
CA ARG A 259 13.00 17.65 7.82
C ARG A 259 14.10 17.68 6.75
N ASP A 260 13.87 17.07 5.58
CA ASP A 260 14.83 17.04 4.49
C ASP A 260 15.15 18.47 3.99
N MET A 261 14.14 19.33 3.90
CA MET A 261 14.33 20.76 3.59
C MET A 261 15.15 21.49 4.68
N ALA A 262 14.97 21.14 5.94
CA ALA A 262 15.74 21.73 7.05
C ALA A 262 17.19 21.23 7.04
N GLU A 263 17.41 19.93 6.79
CA GLU A 263 18.75 19.35 6.65
C GLU A 263 19.50 19.99 5.46
N ALA A 264 18.86 20.12 4.30
CA ALA A 264 19.43 20.77 3.11
C ALA A 264 19.82 22.23 3.38
N ARG A 265 18.96 23.00 4.07
CA ARG A 265 19.28 24.39 4.48
C ARG A 265 20.47 24.43 5.43
N ASN A 266 20.56 23.51 6.37
CA ASN A 266 21.67 23.45 7.33
C ASN A 266 22.99 23.07 6.63
N GLU A 267 22.95 22.08 5.70
CA GLU A 267 24.12 21.68 4.91
C GLU A 267 24.60 22.84 4.02
N HIS A 268 23.69 23.56 3.38
CA HIS A 268 24.06 24.74 2.59
C HIS A 268 24.70 25.84 3.46
N LYS A 269 24.21 26.04 4.70
CA LYS A 269 24.84 26.96 5.65
C LYS A 269 26.24 26.47 6.07
N ARG A 270 26.40 25.16 6.30
CA ARG A 270 27.68 24.51 6.61
C ARG A 270 28.69 24.70 5.50
N GLN A 271 28.32 24.41 4.26
CA GLN A 271 29.18 24.59 3.09
C GLN A 271 29.60 26.05 2.87
N ARG A 272 28.66 26.99 3.03
CA ARG A 272 28.97 28.42 2.97
C ARG A 272 29.94 28.84 4.08
N PHE A 273 29.78 28.30 5.30
CA PHE A 273 30.69 28.54 6.41
C PHE A 273 32.07 28.00 6.06
N LEU A 274 32.18 26.73 5.67
CA LEU A 274 33.45 26.08 5.32
C LEU A 274 34.16 26.81 4.18
N SER A 275 33.46 27.21 3.12
CA SER A 275 34.04 27.96 2.00
C SER A 275 34.61 29.30 2.46
N ARG A 276 33.87 30.05 3.27
CA ARG A 276 34.31 31.35 3.80
C ARG A 276 35.52 31.22 4.75
N GLU A 277 35.51 30.21 5.63
CA GLU A 277 36.60 29.95 6.55
C GLU A 277 37.84 29.42 5.81
N LEU A 278 37.65 28.60 4.75
CA LEU A 278 38.74 28.14 3.91
C LEU A 278 39.44 29.29 3.17
N GLU A 279 38.69 30.26 2.67
CA GLU A 279 39.27 31.47 2.08
C GLU A 279 40.07 32.29 3.11
N TRP A 280 39.55 32.40 4.35
CA TRP A 280 40.23 33.05 5.43
C TRP A 280 41.54 32.35 5.81
N VAL A 281 41.55 31.01 5.91
CA VAL A 281 42.74 30.19 6.14
C VAL A 281 43.78 30.37 5.03
N ARG A 282 43.33 30.36 3.74
CA ARG A 282 44.22 30.56 2.59
C ARG A 282 44.87 31.94 2.53
N ARG A 283 44.21 32.99 3.00
CA ARG A 283 44.77 34.37 3.07
C ARG A 283 45.84 34.55 4.13
N GLY A 284 46.18 33.53 4.90
CA GLY A 284 47.19 33.53 5.93
C GLY A 284 46.83 34.45 7.10
N PRO A 285 46.18 33.97 8.17
CA PRO A 285 45.90 34.81 9.33
C PRO A 285 47.21 35.22 9.96
N LYS A 286 47.35 36.55 10.24
CA LYS A 286 48.48 37.07 11.00
C LYS A 286 48.54 36.32 12.30
N ALA A 287 49.61 35.52 12.50
CA ALA A 287 49.77 34.56 13.55
C ALA A 287 49.69 35.20 14.94
N ARG A 288 49.15 34.42 15.93
CA ARG A 288 49.28 34.57 17.39
C ARG A 288 48.19 35.36 18.12
N THR A 289 46.92 35.16 17.78
CA THR A 289 45.88 35.50 18.77
C THR A 289 45.04 34.25 19.08
N THR A 290 44.65 34.05 20.34
CA THR A 290 43.77 32.96 20.81
C THR A 290 42.54 32.82 19.95
N LYS A 291 41.96 33.94 19.49
CA LYS A 291 40.81 33.98 18.56
C LYS A 291 41.05 33.31 17.21
N ALA A 292 42.29 33.28 16.69
CA ALA A 292 42.62 32.60 15.44
C ALA A 292 42.67 31.08 15.63
N LYS A 293 43.11 30.61 16.80
CA LYS A 293 43.12 29.18 17.14
C LYS A 293 41.69 28.64 17.32
N ASP A 294 40.88 29.31 18.15
CA ASP A 294 39.46 28.93 18.36
C ASP A 294 38.65 28.88 17.06
N ARG A 295 38.97 29.78 16.12
CA ARG A 295 38.30 29.80 14.80
C ARG A 295 38.75 28.66 13.89
N MET A 296 40.01 28.26 13.95
CA MET A 296 40.56 27.10 13.28
C MET A 296 40.02 25.80 13.87
N ASP A 297 40.00 25.68 15.19
CA ASP A 297 39.45 24.52 15.88
C ASP A 297 37.98 24.32 15.51
N ARG A 298 37.19 25.39 15.49
CA ARG A 298 35.78 25.36 15.03
C ARG A 298 35.63 24.99 13.55
N TYR A 299 36.55 25.44 12.68
CA TYR A 299 36.55 25.02 11.29
C TYR A 299 36.75 23.51 11.17
N PHE A 300 37.72 22.92 11.87
CA PHE A 300 37.99 21.50 11.85
C PHE A 300 36.83 20.71 12.49
N GLU A 301 36.24 21.15 13.59
CA GLU A 301 35.03 20.55 14.15
C GLU A 301 33.88 20.48 13.14
N VAL A 302 33.64 21.56 12.39
CA VAL A 302 32.58 21.60 11.37
C VAL A 302 32.99 20.83 10.12
N ALA A 303 34.26 20.78 9.75
CA ALA A 303 34.77 20.04 8.60
C ALA A 303 34.72 18.52 8.81
N ASP A 304 35.02 18.06 10.05
CA ASP A 304 34.98 16.65 10.44
C ASP A 304 33.56 16.09 10.58
N GLN A 305 32.54 16.95 10.65
CA GLN A 305 31.15 16.50 10.56
C GLN A 305 30.92 15.86 9.19
N LYS A 306 30.54 14.57 9.20
CA LYS A 306 30.16 13.88 7.96
C LYS A 306 29.04 14.64 7.26
N ALA A 307 29.26 14.98 5.99
CA ALA A 307 28.19 15.56 5.17
C ALA A 307 27.01 14.57 5.13
N PRO A 308 25.76 15.04 5.20
CA PRO A 308 24.63 14.18 4.90
C PRO A 308 24.86 13.55 3.53
N GLU A 309 24.78 12.23 3.43
CA GLU A 309 24.72 11.58 2.12
C GLU A 309 23.54 12.17 1.37
N GLN A 310 23.83 12.82 0.25
CA GLN A 310 22.77 13.31 -0.63
C GLN A 310 22.04 12.09 -1.16
N GLU A 311 20.77 11.97 -0.85
CA GLU A 311 19.90 11.06 -1.57
C GLU A 311 19.89 11.54 -3.02
N LEU A 312 20.51 10.76 -3.90
CA LEU A 312 20.49 11.06 -5.33
C LEU A 312 19.04 10.94 -5.80
N ASP A 313 18.40 12.08 -6.04
CA ASP A 313 17.18 12.12 -6.83
C ASP A 313 17.56 11.74 -8.27
N VAL A 314 17.13 10.60 -8.71
CA VAL A 314 17.44 10.11 -10.05
C VAL A 314 16.15 9.96 -10.82
N ASP A 315 16.07 10.71 -11.91
CA ASP A 315 15.01 10.56 -12.91
C ASP A 315 15.21 9.24 -13.67
N LEU A 316 14.35 8.27 -13.41
CA LEU A 316 14.24 7.04 -14.18
C LEU A 316 13.67 7.39 -15.56
N VAL A 317 14.50 7.36 -16.60
CA VAL A 317 14.04 7.62 -17.96
C VAL A 317 13.86 6.30 -18.70
N ILE A 318 12.60 5.98 -19.03
CA ILE A 318 12.31 4.89 -19.97
C ILE A 318 12.68 5.34 -21.38
N PRO A 319 13.27 4.46 -22.21
CA PRO A 319 13.56 4.77 -23.61
C PRO A 319 12.33 5.28 -24.35
N ILE A 320 12.49 6.27 -25.23
CA ILE A 320 11.39 6.74 -26.07
C ILE A 320 10.96 5.58 -26.96
N PRO A 321 9.67 5.17 -26.91
CA PRO A 321 9.20 4.02 -27.66
C PRO A 321 9.25 4.29 -29.17
N PRO A 322 9.49 3.26 -30.01
CA PRO A 322 9.27 3.36 -31.44
C PRO A 322 7.81 3.78 -31.73
N LYS A 323 7.60 4.46 -32.87
CA LYS A 323 6.27 4.94 -33.23
C LYS A 323 5.26 3.79 -33.24
N LEU A 324 4.20 3.94 -32.45
CA LEU A 324 3.07 3.04 -32.41
C LEU A 324 2.29 3.05 -33.74
N GLY A 325 1.72 1.91 -34.10
CA GLY A 325 0.70 1.83 -35.14
C GLY A 325 -0.67 2.29 -34.58
N ASN A 326 -1.64 2.46 -35.48
CA ASN A 326 -3.03 2.74 -35.08
C ASN A 326 -3.69 1.57 -34.35
N LYS A 327 -3.21 0.35 -34.56
CA LYS A 327 -3.66 -0.88 -33.94
C LYS A 327 -2.54 -1.42 -33.07
N ILE A 328 -2.82 -1.66 -31.80
CA ILE A 328 -1.84 -2.17 -30.85
C ILE A 328 -2.23 -3.60 -30.47
N ILE A 329 -3.27 -3.78 -29.69
CA ILE A 329 -3.85 -5.08 -29.37
C ILE A 329 -5.36 -4.92 -29.43
N GLU A 330 -6.00 -5.76 -30.20
CA GLU A 330 -7.45 -5.85 -30.32
C GLU A 330 -7.90 -7.25 -29.92
N VAL A 331 -8.80 -7.32 -28.96
CA VAL A 331 -9.35 -8.55 -28.38
C VAL A 331 -10.83 -8.56 -28.69
N GLU A 332 -11.32 -9.60 -29.36
CA GLU A 332 -12.72 -9.74 -29.77
C GLU A 332 -13.32 -11.01 -29.17
N ASN A 333 -14.29 -10.83 -28.26
CA ASN A 333 -15.14 -11.87 -27.68
C ASN A 333 -14.36 -13.09 -27.17
N ILE A 334 -13.22 -12.86 -26.50
CA ILE A 334 -12.41 -13.96 -25.99
C ILE A 334 -13.03 -14.59 -24.75
N GLY A 335 -12.96 -15.93 -24.72
CA GLY A 335 -13.30 -16.75 -23.58
C GLY A 335 -12.20 -17.78 -23.28
N MET A 336 -12.01 -18.10 -22.00
CA MET A 336 -11.04 -19.10 -21.56
C MET A 336 -11.55 -19.96 -20.42
N SER A 337 -11.42 -21.27 -20.56
CA SER A 337 -11.62 -22.29 -19.54
C SER A 337 -10.52 -23.34 -19.65
N TYR A 338 -10.25 -24.08 -18.58
CA TYR A 338 -9.34 -25.23 -18.60
C TYR A 338 -10.13 -26.52 -18.39
N ASP A 339 -9.82 -27.55 -19.18
CA ASP A 339 -10.32 -28.94 -19.03
C ASP A 339 -11.84 -29.06 -18.85
N ASP A 340 -12.63 -28.36 -19.65
CA ASP A 340 -14.10 -28.27 -19.55
C ASP A 340 -14.61 -27.78 -18.17
N GLY A 341 -13.75 -27.12 -17.40
CA GLY A 341 -14.06 -26.50 -16.12
C GLY A 341 -14.86 -25.18 -16.27
N PRO A 342 -15.12 -24.49 -15.16
CA PRO A 342 -15.82 -23.20 -15.19
C PRO A 342 -15.01 -22.16 -15.97
N TRP A 343 -15.70 -21.24 -16.62
CA TRP A 343 -15.10 -20.14 -17.35
C TRP A 343 -14.27 -19.26 -16.39
N LEU A 344 -12.99 -19.05 -16.70
CA LEU A 344 -12.17 -18.04 -16.05
C LEU A 344 -12.66 -16.63 -16.42
N PHE A 345 -12.97 -16.46 -17.71
CA PHE A 345 -13.63 -15.28 -18.26
C PHE A 345 -14.28 -15.63 -19.60
N SER A 346 -15.30 -14.87 -19.97
CA SER A 346 -16.03 -15.03 -21.22
C SER A 346 -16.43 -13.67 -21.79
N ASP A 347 -16.61 -13.60 -23.11
CA ASP A 347 -17.08 -12.42 -23.86
C ASP A 347 -16.26 -11.14 -23.57
N VAL A 348 -14.94 -11.28 -23.43
CA VAL A 348 -14.06 -10.14 -23.21
C VAL A 348 -13.69 -9.51 -24.55
N SER A 349 -14.10 -8.25 -24.74
CA SER A 349 -13.74 -7.44 -25.90
C SER A 349 -13.06 -6.16 -25.44
N LEU A 350 -11.85 -5.92 -25.95
CA LEU A 350 -11.01 -4.82 -25.52
C LEU A 350 -10.12 -4.33 -26.65
N LYS A 351 -9.94 -3.03 -26.75
CA LYS A 351 -9.02 -2.41 -27.69
C LYS A 351 -8.01 -1.54 -26.92
N ILE A 352 -6.73 -1.85 -27.08
CA ILE A 352 -5.65 -1.06 -26.50
C ILE A 352 -5.21 0.00 -27.50
N GLU A 353 -5.29 1.26 -27.07
CA GLU A 353 -4.90 2.43 -27.87
C GLU A 353 -3.53 2.99 -27.44
N GLY A 354 -2.94 3.82 -28.31
CA GLY A 354 -1.63 4.43 -28.06
C GLY A 354 -1.63 5.37 -26.86
N GLY A 355 -0.73 5.14 -25.91
CA GLY A 355 -0.61 5.94 -24.69
C GLY A 355 -1.58 5.53 -23.57
N GLN A 356 -2.41 4.51 -23.77
CA GLN A 356 -3.31 3.98 -22.77
C GLN A 356 -2.54 3.20 -21.70
N ARG A 357 -2.96 3.34 -20.45
CA ARG A 357 -2.38 2.63 -19.29
C ARG A 357 -3.47 1.83 -18.61
N LEU A 358 -3.55 0.54 -18.94
CA LEU A 358 -4.56 -0.38 -18.46
C LEU A 358 -4.10 -1.09 -17.18
N GLY A 359 -4.86 -0.95 -16.10
CA GLY A 359 -4.73 -1.73 -14.88
C GLY A 359 -5.63 -2.95 -14.89
N VAL A 360 -5.09 -4.13 -14.63
CA VAL A 360 -5.86 -5.39 -14.53
C VAL A 360 -5.95 -5.80 -13.08
N VAL A 361 -7.16 -5.91 -12.56
CA VAL A 361 -7.44 -6.18 -11.14
C VAL A 361 -8.40 -7.35 -10.97
N GLY A 362 -8.37 -7.99 -9.80
CA GLY A 362 -9.25 -9.13 -9.47
C GLY A 362 -8.59 -10.11 -8.53
N ARG A 363 -9.35 -11.07 -8.00
CA ARG A 363 -8.82 -12.07 -7.06
C ARG A 363 -7.74 -12.94 -7.70
N ASN A 364 -6.93 -13.57 -6.86
CA ASN A 364 -5.96 -14.56 -7.31
C ASN A 364 -6.68 -15.78 -7.90
N GLY A 365 -6.12 -16.35 -8.97
CA GLY A 365 -6.71 -17.51 -9.64
C GLY A 365 -7.82 -17.20 -10.66
N MET A 366 -8.28 -15.95 -10.81
CA MET A 366 -9.35 -15.60 -11.77
C MET A 366 -8.92 -15.51 -13.24
N GLY A 367 -7.66 -15.81 -13.56
CA GLY A 367 -7.21 -15.82 -14.95
C GLY A 367 -6.55 -14.53 -15.43
N LYS A 368 -6.15 -13.61 -14.54
CA LYS A 368 -5.44 -12.36 -14.92
C LYS A 368 -4.20 -12.64 -15.77
N SER A 369 -3.27 -13.47 -15.27
CA SER A 369 -2.06 -13.85 -16.01
C SER A 369 -2.36 -14.68 -17.26
N THR A 370 -3.45 -15.44 -17.28
CA THR A 370 -3.94 -16.16 -18.46
C THR A 370 -4.38 -15.18 -19.54
N LEU A 371 -5.16 -14.15 -19.17
CA LEU A 371 -5.56 -13.09 -20.09
C LEU A 371 -4.35 -12.38 -20.68
N LEU A 372 -3.35 -12.02 -19.84
CA LEU A 372 -2.11 -11.43 -20.33
C LEU A 372 -1.41 -12.33 -21.37
N LYS A 373 -1.27 -13.64 -21.10
CA LYS A 373 -0.65 -14.59 -22.05
C LYS A 373 -1.40 -14.67 -23.37
N ILE A 374 -2.74 -14.60 -23.33
CA ILE A 374 -3.56 -14.56 -24.54
C ILE A 374 -3.35 -13.24 -25.29
N MET A 375 -3.35 -12.09 -24.61
CA MET A 375 -3.07 -10.79 -25.24
C MET A 375 -1.66 -10.67 -25.81
N LEU A 376 -0.70 -11.46 -25.29
CA LEU A 376 0.66 -11.55 -25.78
C LEU A 376 0.85 -12.56 -26.94
N GLY A 377 -0.21 -13.28 -27.32
CA GLY A 377 -0.16 -14.35 -28.32
C GLY A 377 0.66 -15.57 -27.89
N GLN A 378 0.82 -15.78 -26.56
CA GLN A 378 1.51 -16.94 -25.98
C GLN A 378 0.58 -18.11 -25.67
N LEU A 379 -0.72 -17.85 -25.64
CA LEU A 379 -1.77 -18.83 -25.41
C LEU A 379 -2.96 -18.47 -26.29
N ASP A 380 -3.53 -19.49 -26.96
CA ASP A 380 -4.74 -19.30 -27.75
C ASP A 380 -5.97 -19.33 -26.87
N PRO A 381 -6.94 -18.42 -27.06
CA PRO A 381 -8.21 -18.46 -26.34
C PRO A 381 -9.07 -19.63 -26.80
N VAL A 382 -9.99 -20.11 -25.95
CA VAL A 382 -10.98 -21.14 -26.34
C VAL A 382 -12.00 -20.56 -27.29
N GLU A 383 -12.41 -19.31 -27.09
CA GLU A 383 -13.34 -18.57 -27.96
C GLU A 383 -12.76 -17.20 -28.30
N GLY A 384 -13.18 -16.66 -29.46
CA GLY A 384 -12.76 -15.33 -29.90
C GLY A 384 -11.38 -15.30 -30.57
N LYS A 385 -10.84 -14.10 -30.73
CA LYS A 385 -9.53 -13.89 -31.35
C LYS A 385 -8.82 -12.67 -30.78
N VAL A 386 -7.48 -12.69 -30.89
CA VAL A 386 -6.60 -11.56 -30.56
C VAL A 386 -5.86 -11.15 -31.82
N ASP A 387 -5.80 -9.87 -32.08
CA ASP A 387 -5.06 -9.32 -33.21
C ASP A 387 -4.03 -8.29 -32.69
N ILE A 388 -2.75 -8.60 -32.86
CA ILE A 388 -1.62 -7.76 -32.43
C ILE A 388 -1.11 -6.98 -33.63
N GLY A 389 -1.02 -5.66 -33.50
CA GLY A 389 -0.55 -4.77 -34.56
C GLY A 389 0.90 -5.07 -34.98
N MET A 390 1.18 -5.07 -36.30
CA MET A 390 2.51 -5.39 -36.85
C MET A 390 3.67 -4.50 -36.36
N LYS A 391 3.37 -3.29 -35.83
CA LYS A 391 4.36 -2.36 -35.27
C LYS A 391 4.41 -2.42 -33.74
N THR A 392 3.72 -3.38 -33.15
CA THR A 392 3.68 -3.54 -31.70
C THR A 392 4.91 -4.32 -31.25
N ASP A 393 5.75 -3.69 -30.45
CA ASP A 393 6.93 -4.28 -29.79
C ASP A 393 6.66 -4.37 -28.30
N ILE A 394 6.38 -5.61 -27.84
CA ILE A 394 5.92 -5.87 -26.47
C ILE A 394 7.12 -6.23 -25.60
N ASN A 395 7.28 -5.47 -24.53
CA ASN A 395 8.19 -5.78 -23.44
C ASN A 395 7.41 -6.37 -22.26
N PHE A 396 7.39 -7.69 -22.15
CA PHE A 396 6.68 -8.42 -21.11
C PHE A 396 7.59 -8.81 -19.94
N ILE A 397 7.12 -8.54 -18.75
CA ILE A 397 7.79 -8.75 -17.48
C ILE A 397 6.93 -9.69 -16.64
N ASP A 398 7.34 -10.94 -16.58
CA ASP A 398 6.70 -12.00 -15.80
C ASP A 398 7.37 -12.09 -14.42
N GLN A 399 6.57 -12.32 -13.39
CA GLN A 399 7.01 -12.54 -12.02
C GLN A 399 8.09 -13.65 -11.90
N ASN A 400 8.05 -14.66 -12.77
CA ASN A 400 8.97 -15.81 -12.72
C ASN A 400 10.20 -15.70 -13.65
N ARG A 401 10.29 -14.69 -14.55
CA ARG A 401 11.28 -14.68 -15.65
C ARG A 401 12.55 -13.89 -15.38
N LEU A 402 12.70 -13.29 -14.24
CA LEU A 402 13.88 -12.49 -13.95
C LEU A 402 14.81 -13.18 -12.97
N LEU A 403 15.20 -14.40 -13.33
CA LEU A 403 16.38 -15.01 -12.73
C LEU A 403 17.59 -14.15 -13.14
N LEU A 404 18.07 -13.37 -12.20
CA LEU A 404 19.36 -12.71 -12.31
C LEU A 404 20.45 -13.78 -12.11
N ASP A 405 21.52 -13.71 -12.91
CA ASP A 405 22.67 -14.58 -12.74
C ASP A 405 23.52 -14.08 -11.56
N ASP A 406 23.48 -14.81 -10.46
CA ASP A 406 24.13 -14.45 -9.20
C ASP A 406 25.66 -14.27 -9.35
N HIS A 407 26.28 -14.90 -10.34
CA HIS A 407 27.74 -14.87 -10.55
C HIS A 407 28.20 -13.66 -11.37
N LYS A 408 27.31 -13.00 -12.10
CA LYS A 408 27.59 -11.79 -12.87
C LYS A 408 27.59 -10.54 -12.02
N SER A 409 28.35 -9.54 -12.46
CA SER A 409 28.25 -8.19 -11.95
C SER A 409 26.98 -7.49 -12.47
N VAL A 410 26.55 -6.43 -11.80
CA VAL A 410 25.43 -5.58 -12.27
C VAL A 410 25.67 -5.11 -13.70
N PHE A 411 26.91 -4.73 -14.02
CA PHE A 411 27.29 -4.28 -15.36
C PHE A 411 27.11 -5.37 -16.41
N GLU A 412 27.59 -6.58 -16.13
CA GLU A 412 27.50 -7.73 -17.05
C GLU A 412 26.05 -8.19 -17.22
N GLU A 413 25.28 -8.24 -16.13
CA GLU A 413 23.90 -8.73 -16.15
C GLU A 413 22.97 -7.79 -16.93
N VAL A 414 23.05 -6.48 -16.68
CA VAL A 414 22.26 -5.49 -17.42
C VAL A 414 22.84 -5.25 -18.81
N GLY A 415 24.17 -5.31 -18.96
CA GLY A 415 24.86 -5.06 -20.21
C GLY A 415 24.55 -6.08 -21.29
N GLU A 416 24.47 -7.37 -20.92
CA GLU A 416 24.34 -8.48 -21.87
C GLU A 416 25.31 -8.39 -23.04
N GLY A 417 26.57 -7.95 -22.75
CA GLY A 417 27.61 -7.74 -23.72
C GLY A 417 27.58 -6.41 -24.49
N GLN A 418 26.65 -5.51 -24.14
CA GLN A 418 26.56 -4.17 -24.72
C GLN A 418 27.07 -3.14 -23.72
N GLU A 419 27.92 -2.22 -24.17
CA GLU A 419 28.42 -1.11 -23.34
C GLU A 419 27.57 0.15 -23.43
N ASN A 420 26.66 0.20 -24.38
CA ASN A 420 25.80 1.36 -24.63
C ASN A 420 24.32 0.97 -24.65
N VAL A 421 23.47 1.88 -24.20
CA VAL A 421 22.01 1.75 -24.17
C VAL A 421 21.41 2.82 -25.08
N LYS A 422 20.53 2.43 -25.99
CA LYS A 422 19.78 3.37 -26.82
C LYS A 422 18.55 3.84 -26.05
N LEU A 423 18.48 5.16 -25.80
CA LEU A 423 17.33 5.83 -25.19
C LEU A 423 16.67 6.74 -26.23
N GLY A 424 15.81 6.17 -27.08
CA GLY A 424 15.27 6.89 -28.23
C GLY A 424 16.35 7.22 -29.26
N ASP A 425 16.53 8.51 -29.54
CA ASP A 425 17.54 9.00 -30.47
C ASP A 425 18.94 9.16 -29.83
N GLU A 426 19.03 9.08 -28.51
CA GLU A 426 20.29 9.20 -27.76
C GLU A 426 20.89 7.83 -27.43
N THR A 427 22.21 7.77 -27.49
CA THR A 427 22.97 6.61 -27.02
C THR A 427 23.78 7.01 -25.80
N ILE A 428 23.53 6.39 -24.67
CA ILE A 428 24.26 6.64 -23.42
C ILE A 428 25.09 5.41 -23.04
N GLY A 429 26.22 5.63 -22.38
CA GLY A 429 27.01 4.52 -21.82
C GLY A 429 26.24 3.78 -20.72
N LEU A 430 26.39 2.45 -20.67
CA LEU A 430 25.72 1.59 -19.70
C LEU A 430 25.97 2.03 -18.24
N ARG A 431 27.16 2.51 -17.89
CA ARG A 431 27.46 3.03 -16.54
C ARG A 431 26.60 4.27 -16.21
N ALA A 432 26.45 5.19 -17.17
CA ALA A 432 25.58 6.36 -17.00
C ALA A 432 24.11 5.95 -16.87
N TYR A 433 23.69 4.93 -17.60
CA TYR A 433 22.36 4.34 -17.48
C TYR A 433 22.14 3.75 -16.08
N LEU A 434 23.07 2.91 -15.57
CA LEU A 434 22.95 2.28 -14.26
C LEU A 434 22.98 3.28 -13.09
N ARG A 435 23.70 4.41 -13.24
CA ARG A 435 23.63 5.50 -12.24
C ARG A 435 22.22 6.08 -12.09
N ARG A 436 21.42 6.09 -13.16
CA ARG A 436 20.00 6.50 -13.08
C ARG A 436 19.15 5.55 -12.24
N PHE A 437 19.62 4.33 -11.99
CA PHE A 437 19.02 3.35 -11.08
C PHE A 437 19.66 3.38 -9.67
N LEU A 438 20.36 4.46 -9.34
CA LEU A 438 20.98 4.65 -8.02
C LEU A 438 22.16 3.69 -7.73
N PHE A 439 22.83 3.15 -8.77
CA PHE A 439 24.03 2.37 -8.55
C PHE A 439 25.28 3.27 -8.53
N THR A 440 26.06 3.15 -7.46
CA THR A 440 27.40 3.76 -7.39
C THR A 440 28.39 2.98 -8.25
N GLU A 441 29.54 3.57 -8.60
CA GLU A 441 30.57 2.91 -9.40
C GLU A 441 31.05 1.58 -8.78
N GLU A 442 31.12 1.51 -7.46
CA GLU A 442 31.49 0.29 -6.74
C GLU A 442 30.43 -0.79 -6.90
N ARG A 443 29.14 -0.41 -6.76
CA ARG A 443 28.00 -1.33 -6.87
C ARG A 443 27.78 -1.84 -8.29
N ILE A 444 28.09 -1.04 -9.30
CA ILE A 444 28.01 -1.46 -10.71
C ILE A 444 28.90 -2.68 -11.01
N ASN A 445 30.06 -2.76 -10.35
CA ASN A 445 30.99 -3.88 -10.52
C ASN A 445 30.79 -5.00 -9.47
N THR A 446 29.84 -4.85 -8.54
CA THR A 446 29.53 -5.86 -7.52
C THR A 446 28.72 -7.00 -8.14
N LYS A 447 28.98 -8.23 -7.72
CA LYS A 447 28.20 -9.41 -8.13
C LYS A 447 26.78 -9.37 -7.58
N ILE A 448 25.85 -9.91 -8.35
CA ILE A 448 24.41 -9.96 -8.00
C ILE A 448 24.18 -10.69 -6.66
N GLU A 449 24.92 -11.75 -6.36
CA GLU A 449 24.82 -12.50 -5.10
C GLU A 449 25.05 -11.63 -3.84
N LEU A 450 25.84 -10.55 -3.98
CA LEU A 450 26.20 -9.65 -2.88
C LEU A 450 25.27 -8.43 -2.75
N LEU A 451 24.24 -8.35 -3.58
CA LEU A 451 23.26 -7.27 -3.58
C LEU A 451 22.14 -7.55 -2.59
N SER A 452 21.65 -6.48 -1.97
CA SER A 452 20.39 -6.52 -1.21
C SER A 452 19.19 -6.80 -2.13
N GLY A 453 18.07 -7.30 -1.58
CA GLY A 453 16.87 -7.55 -2.35
C GLY A 453 16.41 -6.34 -3.17
N GLY A 454 16.41 -5.14 -2.59
CA GLY A 454 16.05 -3.91 -3.31
C GLY A 454 17.03 -3.50 -4.40
N GLU A 455 18.35 -3.80 -4.24
CA GLU A 455 19.33 -3.60 -5.31
C GLU A 455 19.08 -4.59 -6.45
N ARG A 456 18.80 -5.86 -6.14
CA ARG A 456 18.41 -6.88 -7.12
C ARG A 456 17.18 -6.46 -7.91
N SER A 457 16.15 -5.95 -7.25
CA SER A 457 14.94 -5.44 -7.91
C SER A 457 15.25 -4.26 -8.84
N ARG A 458 16.15 -3.35 -8.46
CA ARG A 458 16.60 -2.25 -9.33
C ARG A 458 17.41 -2.73 -10.54
N VAL A 459 18.28 -3.75 -10.38
CA VAL A 459 18.98 -4.40 -11.51
C VAL A 459 17.97 -4.97 -12.48
N MET A 460 16.97 -5.65 -11.96
CA MET A 460 15.88 -6.24 -12.71
C MET A 460 15.13 -5.17 -13.52
N LEU A 461 14.72 -4.07 -12.87
CA LEU A 461 14.08 -2.93 -13.55
C LEU A 461 14.98 -2.33 -14.64
N ALA A 462 16.26 -2.15 -14.35
CA ALA A 462 17.21 -1.62 -15.32
C ALA A 462 17.33 -2.53 -16.54
N LYS A 463 17.40 -3.85 -16.34
CA LYS A 463 17.48 -4.86 -17.42
C LYS A 463 16.22 -4.83 -18.30
N ILE A 464 15.05 -4.74 -17.67
CA ILE A 464 13.75 -4.68 -18.33
C ILE A 464 13.61 -3.41 -19.16
N LEU A 465 13.81 -2.26 -18.53
CA LEU A 465 13.63 -0.97 -19.17
C LEU A 465 14.65 -0.71 -20.29
N LYS A 466 15.85 -1.31 -20.19
CA LYS A 466 16.84 -1.29 -21.26
C LYS A 466 16.33 -1.93 -22.55
N LYS A 467 15.51 -2.99 -22.45
CA LYS A 467 14.99 -3.71 -23.61
C LYS A 467 14.13 -2.81 -24.52
N GLY A 468 13.55 -1.76 -23.94
CA GLY A 468 12.68 -0.85 -24.70
C GLY A 468 11.34 -1.50 -25.05
N GLY A 469 10.77 -1.10 -26.18
CA GLY A 469 9.46 -1.53 -26.65
C GLY A 469 8.47 -0.37 -26.65
N ASN A 470 7.32 -0.54 -27.33
CA ASN A 470 6.26 0.48 -27.35
C ASN A 470 5.01 0.08 -26.55
N VAL A 471 4.99 -1.18 -26.07
CA VAL A 471 4.01 -1.68 -25.10
C VAL A 471 4.77 -2.35 -23.95
N ILE A 472 4.57 -1.87 -22.74
CA ILE A 472 5.14 -2.47 -21.53
C ILE A 472 4.04 -3.25 -20.82
N VAL A 473 4.28 -4.53 -20.54
CA VAL A 473 3.36 -5.39 -19.81
C VAL A 473 4.04 -5.85 -18.52
N LEU A 474 3.40 -5.58 -17.38
CA LEU A 474 3.92 -5.85 -16.05
C LEU A 474 2.95 -6.78 -15.30
N ASP A 475 3.44 -7.91 -14.80
CA ASP A 475 2.67 -8.81 -13.95
C ASP A 475 3.21 -8.73 -12.52
N GLU A 476 2.42 -8.11 -11.61
CA GLU A 476 2.73 -7.85 -10.20
C GLU A 476 4.10 -7.18 -9.95
N PRO A 477 4.39 -6.03 -10.59
CA PRO A 477 5.70 -5.37 -10.50
C PRO A 477 5.95 -4.74 -9.13
N THR A 478 4.93 -4.63 -8.30
CA THR A 478 4.98 -3.97 -6.99
C THR A 478 5.51 -4.89 -5.89
N ASN A 479 5.48 -6.21 -6.11
CA ASN A 479 6.01 -7.17 -5.17
C ASN A 479 7.53 -6.98 -5.01
N ASP A 480 8.03 -7.01 -3.77
CA ASP A 480 9.45 -6.94 -3.42
C ASP A 480 10.18 -5.62 -3.74
N LEU A 481 9.47 -4.60 -4.26
CA LEU A 481 10.04 -3.26 -4.46
C LEU A 481 9.85 -2.39 -3.22
N ASP A 482 10.89 -1.63 -2.84
CA ASP A 482 10.74 -0.64 -1.78
C ASP A 482 9.98 0.62 -2.25
N LEU A 483 9.45 1.39 -1.31
CA LEU A 483 8.62 2.57 -1.58
C LEU A 483 9.32 3.61 -2.50
N ASN A 484 10.64 3.75 -2.40
CA ASN A 484 11.39 4.67 -3.25
C ASN A 484 11.49 4.15 -4.69
N THR A 485 11.78 2.85 -4.84
CA THR A 485 11.86 2.19 -6.17
C THR A 485 10.48 2.16 -6.84
N LEU A 486 9.41 1.89 -6.08
CA LEU A 486 8.03 1.98 -6.57
C LEU A 486 7.71 3.38 -7.10
N ARG A 487 8.06 4.42 -6.34
CA ARG A 487 7.85 5.81 -6.78
C ARG A 487 8.56 6.11 -8.10
N LEU A 488 9.80 5.68 -8.24
CA LEU A 488 10.57 5.86 -9.47
C LEU A 488 9.93 5.12 -10.65
N LEU A 489 9.46 3.88 -10.44
CA LEU A 489 8.74 3.12 -11.45
C LEU A 489 7.44 3.82 -11.88
N GLU A 490 6.66 4.31 -10.93
CA GLU A 490 5.44 5.07 -11.19
C GLU A 490 5.71 6.31 -12.05
N GLU A 491 6.71 7.11 -11.66
CA GLU A 491 7.11 8.33 -12.39
C GLU A 491 7.56 8.00 -13.81
N ALA A 492 8.35 6.95 -13.97
CA ALA A 492 8.80 6.48 -15.27
C ALA A 492 7.63 6.02 -16.15
N LEU A 493 6.71 5.20 -15.63
CA LEU A 493 5.54 4.71 -16.37
C LEU A 493 4.56 5.85 -16.72
N CYS A 494 4.39 6.84 -15.83
CA CYS A 494 3.59 8.03 -16.13
C CYS A 494 4.20 8.88 -17.26
N ALA A 495 5.52 8.96 -17.34
CA ALA A 495 6.24 9.69 -18.38
C ALA A 495 6.35 8.90 -19.71
N PHE A 496 6.11 7.58 -19.68
CA PHE A 496 6.23 6.73 -20.86
C PHE A 496 5.16 7.07 -21.91
N LYS A 497 5.59 7.25 -23.16
CA LYS A 497 4.73 7.65 -24.28
C LYS A 497 4.10 6.46 -25.02
N GLY A 498 4.45 5.24 -24.68
CA GLY A 498 3.85 4.02 -25.19
C GLY A 498 2.63 3.61 -24.37
N SER A 499 2.13 2.40 -24.62
CA SER A 499 1.02 1.83 -23.85
C SER A 499 1.55 0.93 -22.73
N VAL A 500 0.84 0.89 -21.61
CA VAL A 500 1.22 0.09 -20.44
C VAL A 500 0.04 -0.80 -20.05
N ILE A 501 0.32 -2.06 -19.75
CA ILE A 501 -0.64 -3.00 -19.18
C ILE A 501 -0.03 -3.50 -17.87
N VAL A 502 -0.74 -3.34 -16.77
CA VAL A 502 -0.25 -3.71 -15.44
C VAL A 502 -1.28 -4.58 -14.73
N VAL A 503 -0.84 -5.75 -14.26
CA VAL A 503 -1.55 -6.50 -13.23
C VAL A 503 -0.94 -6.10 -11.89
N SER A 504 -1.74 -5.60 -10.97
CA SER A 504 -1.27 -5.27 -9.62
C SER A 504 -2.41 -5.27 -8.61
N HIS A 505 -2.06 -5.54 -7.36
CA HIS A 505 -2.92 -5.40 -6.19
C HIS A 505 -2.64 -4.09 -5.42
N ASP A 506 -1.61 -3.35 -5.79
CA ASP A 506 -1.29 -2.04 -5.20
C ASP A 506 -2.23 -0.96 -5.73
N ARG A 507 -3.18 -0.57 -4.89
CA ARG A 507 -4.20 0.46 -5.19
C ARG A 507 -3.58 1.82 -5.51
N TYR A 508 -2.53 2.20 -4.78
CA TYR A 508 -1.86 3.49 -4.98
C TYR A 508 -1.17 3.54 -6.35
N PHE A 509 -0.47 2.46 -6.69
CA PHE A 509 0.19 2.29 -7.98
C PHE A 509 -0.84 2.38 -9.14
N LEU A 510 -1.95 1.63 -9.04
CA LEU A 510 -3.03 1.64 -10.03
C LEU A 510 -3.64 3.04 -10.18
N ASN A 511 -3.93 3.74 -9.09
CA ASN A 511 -4.49 5.08 -9.13
C ASN A 511 -3.56 6.11 -9.80
N ARG A 512 -2.27 5.98 -9.59
CA ARG A 512 -1.28 6.92 -10.11
C ARG A 512 -0.92 6.64 -11.56
N VAL A 513 -0.80 5.37 -11.95
CA VAL A 513 -0.29 4.97 -13.26
C VAL A 513 -1.41 4.74 -14.27
N CYS A 514 -2.51 4.08 -13.88
CA CYS A 514 -3.51 3.60 -14.81
C CYS A 514 -4.54 4.67 -15.17
N THR A 515 -4.93 4.68 -16.45
CA THR A 515 -6.01 5.52 -17.00
C THR A 515 -7.32 4.74 -17.13
N ASP A 516 -7.22 3.41 -17.16
CA ASP A 516 -8.34 2.50 -17.38
C ASP A 516 -8.15 1.26 -16.49
N ILE A 517 -9.23 0.66 -16.06
CA ILE A 517 -9.24 -0.54 -15.22
C ILE A 517 -10.04 -1.65 -15.90
N LEU A 518 -9.46 -2.85 -15.93
CA LEU A 518 -10.10 -4.10 -16.32
C LEU A 518 -10.22 -4.98 -15.07
N ALA A 519 -11.44 -5.14 -14.58
CA ALA A 519 -11.71 -5.81 -13.32
C ALA A 519 -12.35 -7.19 -13.52
N PHE A 520 -11.75 -8.22 -12.94
CA PHE A 520 -12.33 -9.56 -12.82
C PHE A 520 -13.25 -9.59 -11.61
N GLU A 521 -14.55 -9.64 -11.83
CA GLU A 521 -15.57 -9.60 -10.77
C GLU A 521 -16.03 -10.98 -10.28
N GLY A 522 -15.57 -12.05 -10.92
CA GLY A 522 -15.93 -13.45 -10.63
C GLY A 522 -16.94 -14.01 -11.64
N GLU A 523 -17.20 -15.32 -11.55
CA GLU A 523 -18.15 -16.04 -12.42
C GLU A 523 -17.90 -15.83 -13.93
N GLY A 524 -16.64 -15.60 -14.32
CA GLY A 524 -16.27 -15.33 -15.71
C GLY A 524 -16.53 -13.90 -16.19
N ILE A 525 -17.02 -13.00 -15.35
CA ILE A 525 -17.36 -11.62 -15.70
C ILE A 525 -16.11 -10.74 -15.59
N VAL A 526 -15.83 -9.99 -16.65
CA VAL A 526 -14.77 -8.99 -16.71
C VAL A 526 -15.38 -7.63 -17.08
N ASP A 527 -15.18 -6.64 -16.23
CA ASP A 527 -15.71 -5.28 -16.39
C ASP A 527 -14.59 -4.31 -16.79
N TYR A 528 -14.80 -3.56 -17.86
CA TYR A 528 -13.88 -2.53 -18.32
C TYR A 528 -14.41 -1.14 -17.96
N GLN A 529 -13.59 -0.34 -17.27
CA GLN A 529 -13.94 1.01 -16.86
C GLN A 529 -12.84 1.99 -17.25
N VAL A 530 -13.23 3.07 -17.92
CA VAL A 530 -12.37 4.23 -18.15
C VAL A 530 -12.30 5.05 -16.85
N GLY A 531 -11.10 5.28 -16.35
CA GLY A 531 -10.83 5.97 -15.10
C GLY A 531 -9.80 5.24 -14.24
N ASN A 532 -9.44 5.84 -13.13
CA ASN A 532 -8.51 5.24 -12.17
C ASN A 532 -9.21 4.20 -11.26
N TYR A 533 -8.44 3.59 -10.38
CA TYR A 533 -8.94 2.53 -9.49
C TYR A 533 -10.00 3.05 -8.50
N ASP A 534 -9.85 4.26 -7.96
CA ASP A 534 -10.85 4.85 -7.04
C ASP A 534 -12.18 5.07 -7.74
N TYR A 535 -12.17 5.57 -8.97
CA TYR A 535 -13.38 5.71 -9.78
C TYR A 535 -14.08 4.36 -10.05
N TYR A 536 -13.29 3.31 -10.33
CA TYR A 536 -13.84 1.95 -10.44
C TYR A 536 -14.53 1.51 -9.15
N LEU A 537 -13.90 1.74 -7.98
CA LEU A 537 -14.49 1.38 -6.67
C LEU A 537 -15.79 2.14 -6.41
N GLU A 538 -15.87 3.43 -6.69
CA GLU A 538 -17.10 4.22 -6.57
C GLU A 538 -18.23 3.65 -7.43
N LYS A 539 -17.94 3.34 -8.69
CA LYS A 539 -18.90 2.71 -9.61
C LYS A 539 -19.37 1.35 -9.14
N LYS A 540 -18.44 0.53 -8.64
CA LYS A 540 -18.74 -0.80 -8.09
C LYS A 540 -19.65 -0.68 -6.86
N ALA A 541 -19.32 0.18 -5.91
CA ALA A 541 -20.12 0.43 -4.71
C ALA A 541 -21.55 0.91 -5.07
N ALA A 542 -21.68 1.80 -6.06
CA ALA A 542 -22.99 2.25 -6.54
C ALA A 542 -23.80 1.12 -7.15
N ARG A 543 -23.19 0.22 -7.95
CA ARG A 543 -23.84 -0.97 -8.52
C ARG A 543 -24.29 -1.96 -7.44
N GLU A 544 -23.44 -2.24 -6.46
CA GLU A 544 -23.77 -3.12 -5.33
C GLU A 544 -24.88 -2.56 -4.43
N ALA A 545 -24.87 -1.25 -4.18
CA ALA A 545 -25.95 -0.58 -3.45
C ALA A 545 -27.29 -0.72 -4.19
N THR A 546 -27.28 -0.55 -5.51
CA THR A 546 -28.48 -0.70 -6.34
C THR A 546 -28.98 -2.15 -6.35
N SER A 547 -28.09 -3.14 -6.44
CA SER A 547 -28.47 -4.56 -6.42
C SER A 547 -29.02 -5.01 -5.06
N LYS A 548 -28.49 -4.50 -3.94
CA LYS A 548 -29.02 -4.78 -2.59
C LYS A 548 -30.43 -4.22 -2.40
N VAL A 549 -30.75 -3.07 -2.97
CA VAL A 549 -32.10 -2.49 -2.94
C VAL A 549 -33.11 -3.37 -3.70
N TYR A 550 -32.67 -4.07 -4.75
CA TYR A 550 -33.52 -5.02 -5.48
C TYR A 550 -33.72 -6.37 -4.76
N GLN A 551 -32.75 -6.81 -3.94
CA GLN A 551 -32.83 -8.10 -3.24
C GLN A 551 -33.59 -8.05 -1.90
N THR A 552 -33.82 -6.89 -1.30
CA THR A 552 -34.52 -6.74 0.00
C THR A 552 -36.04 -6.67 -0.10
N LYS A 553 -36.65 -6.87 -1.27
CA LYS A 553 -38.12 -7.01 -1.35
C LYS A 553 -38.51 -8.47 -1.08
N PRO A 554 -39.20 -8.80 0.03
CA PRO A 554 -39.63 -10.16 0.29
C PRO A 554 -40.66 -10.56 -0.75
N THR A 555 -40.35 -11.58 -1.55
CA THR A 555 -41.28 -12.22 -2.50
C THR A 555 -42.40 -12.90 -1.75
N LYS A 556 -43.49 -12.21 -1.51
CA LYS A 556 -44.80 -12.85 -1.30
C LYS A 556 -45.30 -13.31 -2.66
N LYS A 557 -45.27 -14.65 -2.89
CA LYS A 557 -45.96 -15.28 -4.02
C LYS A 557 -47.45 -14.86 -3.97
N LYS A 558 -47.85 -14.00 -4.90
CA LYS A 558 -49.24 -13.81 -5.29
C LYS A 558 -49.36 -13.93 -6.81
N SER A 559 -50.32 -14.71 -7.19
CA SER A 559 -50.72 -15.05 -8.55
C SER A 559 -50.75 -13.87 -9.53
N ALA A 560 -50.29 -14.14 -10.75
CA ALA A 560 -50.25 -13.22 -11.88
C ALA A 560 -51.60 -12.53 -12.15
N ARG A 561 -51.65 -11.22 -11.93
CA ARG A 561 -52.51 -10.30 -12.68
C ARG A 561 -51.56 -9.32 -13.35
N LYS A 562 -51.68 -9.17 -14.66
CA LYS A 562 -51.00 -8.13 -15.45
C LYS A 562 -51.46 -6.78 -14.92
N ASP A 563 -50.60 -6.09 -14.15
CA ASP A 563 -50.83 -4.71 -13.75
C ASP A 563 -50.39 -3.80 -14.90
N ARG A 564 -51.36 -3.01 -15.37
CA ARG A 564 -51.12 -1.88 -16.28
C ARG A 564 -50.30 -0.82 -15.51
N PRO A 565 -49.39 -0.05 -16.16
CA PRO A 565 -48.60 1.00 -15.50
C PRO A 565 -49.54 2.02 -14.85
N ARG A 566 -49.21 2.41 -13.62
CA ARG A 566 -49.98 3.35 -12.79
C ARG A 566 -49.86 4.75 -13.42
N LYS A 567 -50.98 5.37 -13.78
CA LYS A 567 -51.01 6.79 -14.18
C LYS A 567 -50.85 7.70 -12.98
N LEU A 568 -50.16 8.86 -13.17
CA LEU A 568 -50.06 9.92 -12.17
C LEU A 568 -51.47 10.30 -11.66
N LYS A 569 -51.64 10.41 -10.36
CA LYS A 569 -52.84 11.01 -9.76
C LYS A 569 -52.85 12.51 -10.04
N TRP A 570 -54.01 13.14 -10.05
CA TRP A 570 -54.11 14.56 -10.31
C TRP A 570 -53.26 15.44 -9.37
N ALA A 571 -53.13 15.07 -8.11
CA ALA A 571 -52.27 15.75 -7.15
C ALA A 571 -50.78 15.61 -7.47
N GLU A 572 -50.33 14.40 -7.92
CA GLU A 572 -48.96 14.11 -8.30
C GLU A 572 -48.58 14.81 -9.63
N ALA A 573 -49.54 14.96 -10.54
CA ALA A 573 -49.33 15.72 -11.79
C ALA A 573 -49.13 17.22 -11.52
N LYS A 574 -49.90 17.77 -10.56
CA LYS A 574 -49.77 19.15 -10.14
C LYS A 574 -48.48 19.38 -9.35
N GLU A 575 -48.05 18.41 -8.53
CA GLU A 575 -46.79 18.42 -7.81
C GLU A 575 -45.61 18.43 -8.83
N LEU A 576 -45.68 17.65 -9.90
CA LEU A 576 -44.65 17.62 -10.93
C LEU A 576 -44.50 18.95 -11.68
N GLU A 577 -45.59 19.72 -11.86
CA GLU A 577 -45.55 21.04 -12.47
C GLU A 577 -44.86 22.10 -11.59
N THR A 578 -44.87 21.93 -10.25
CA THR A 578 -44.34 22.92 -9.31
C THR A 578 -43.00 22.55 -8.68
N ILE A 579 -42.62 21.27 -8.73
CA ILE A 579 -41.43 20.75 -8.03
C ILE A 579 -40.11 21.29 -8.61
N GLU A 580 -40.04 21.59 -9.91
CA GLU A 580 -38.86 22.20 -10.55
C GLU A 580 -38.62 23.61 -10.03
N ASP A 581 -39.70 24.39 -9.85
CA ASP A 581 -39.62 25.73 -9.24
C ASP A 581 -39.22 25.66 -7.77
N GLU A 582 -39.73 24.65 -7.04
CA GLU A 582 -39.37 24.42 -5.64
C GLU A 582 -37.90 24.01 -5.47
N ILE A 583 -37.36 23.18 -6.38
CA ILE A 583 -35.94 22.81 -6.44
C ILE A 583 -35.08 24.05 -6.67
N LEU A 584 -35.44 24.87 -7.66
CA LEU A 584 -34.70 26.11 -7.99
C LEU A 584 -34.65 27.08 -6.80
N VAL A 585 -35.76 27.25 -6.09
CA VAL A 585 -35.85 28.10 -4.88
C VAL A 585 -35.00 27.50 -3.74
N ALA A 586 -35.02 26.19 -3.56
CA ALA A 586 -34.25 25.51 -2.53
C ALA A 586 -32.72 25.62 -2.79
N GLU A 587 -32.30 25.48 -4.04
CA GLU A 587 -30.90 25.68 -4.46
C GLU A 587 -30.44 27.11 -4.27
N GLN A 588 -31.25 28.09 -4.67
CA GLN A 588 -30.91 29.50 -4.45
C GLN A 588 -30.77 29.84 -2.96
N ASN A 589 -31.65 29.30 -2.11
CA ASN A 589 -31.57 29.47 -0.67
C ASN A 589 -30.29 28.80 -0.10
N LEU A 590 -29.98 27.60 -0.53
CA LEU A 590 -28.75 26.90 -0.14
C LEU A 590 -27.51 27.70 -0.53
N ALA A 591 -27.43 28.16 -1.77
CA ALA A 591 -26.31 28.97 -2.26
C ALA A 591 -26.17 30.30 -1.51
N GLN A 592 -27.28 30.91 -1.13
CA GLN A 592 -27.29 32.16 -0.34
C GLN A 592 -26.77 31.92 1.09
N LEU A 593 -27.20 30.84 1.74
CA LEU A 593 -26.72 30.44 3.07
C LEU A 593 -25.23 30.08 3.02
N GLU A 594 -24.78 29.32 2.04
CA GLU A 594 -23.35 28.97 1.86
C GLU A 594 -22.49 30.21 1.62
N LYS A 595 -22.97 31.17 0.84
CA LYS A 595 -22.28 32.45 0.62
C LYS A 595 -22.18 33.29 1.90
N GLN A 596 -23.19 33.27 2.75
CA GLN A 596 -23.16 33.93 4.06
C GLN A 596 -22.15 33.26 5.01
N PHE A 597 -22.12 31.92 5.07
CA PHE A 597 -21.18 31.15 5.89
C PHE A 597 -19.72 31.31 5.46
N ASN A 598 -19.47 31.46 4.15
CA ASN A 598 -18.12 31.63 3.61
C ASN A 598 -17.61 33.09 3.64
N ALA A 599 -18.40 34.03 4.19
CA ALA A 599 -17.97 35.41 4.30
C ALA A 599 -16.93 35.57 5.43
N PRO A 600 -15.80 36.30 5.20
CA PRO A 600 -14.73 36.45 6.21
C PRO A 600 -15.16 37.10 7.52
N ASP A 601 -16.28 37.83 7.51
CA ASP A 601 -16.85 38.58 8.62
C ASP A 601 -18.11 37.91 9.25
N PHE A 602 -18.35 36.65 8.93
CA PHE A 602 -19.53 35.90 9.37
C PHE A 602 -19.68 35.85 10.89
N TYR A 603 -18.63 35.53 11.61
CA TYR A 603 -18.67 35.42 13.08
C TYR A 603 -18.77 36.77 13.78
N GLU A 604 -18.29 37.85 13.19
CA GLU A 604 -18.43 39.20 13.72
C GLU A 604 -19.87 39.71 13.60
N LYS A 605 -20.58 39.31 12.54
CA LYS A 605 -21.95 39.77 12.26
C LYS A 605 -23.05 38.92 12.93
N HIS A 606 -22.78 37.65 13.19
CA HIS A 606 -23.79 36.68 13.62
C HIS A 606 -23.45 35.96 14.94
N GLY A 607 -22.54 36.51 15.77
CA GLY A 607 -21.95 35.97 16.99
C GLY A 607 -22.83 35.11 17.90
N ASP A 608 -24.08 35.53 18.16
CA ASP A 608 -25.01 34.77 19.04
C ASP A 608 -26.00 33.86 18.28
N ASN A 609 -26.12 34.02 16.95
CA ASN A 609 -27.11 33.29 16.13
C ASN A 609 -26.50 32.27 15.15
N TRP A 610 -25.20 32.01 15.20
CA TRP A 610 -24.55 31.14 14.25
C TRP A 610 -25.09 29.69 14.28
N GLN A 611 -25.48 29.18 15.46
CA GLN A 611 -26.06 27.83 15.60
C GLN A 611 -27.41 27.68 14.90
N ALA A 612 -28.23 28.72 14.91
CA ALA A 612 -29.51 28.72 14.21
C ALA A 612 -29.29 28.68 12.68
N LEU A 613 -28.37 29.49 12.18
CA LEU A 613 -28.00 29.51 10.76
C LEU A 613 -27.35 28.21 10.31
N GLU A 614 -26.54 27.57 11.15
CA GLU A 614 -25.96 26.23 10.85
C GLU A 614 -27.06 25.17 10.73
N ASN A 615 -28.07 25.20 11.60
CA ASN A 615 -29.20 24.29 11.48
C ASN A 615 -30.04 24.56 10.24
N GLU A 616 -30.22 25.82 9.85
CA GLU A 616 -30.89 26.20 8.59
C GLU A 616 -30.12 25.71 7.36
N LEU A 617 -28.78 25.84 7.36
CA LEU A 617 -27.94 25.33 6.32
C LEU A 617 -28.02 23.80 6.20
N LYS A 618 -28.03 23.11 7.34
CA LYS A 618 -28.17 21.64 7.36
C LYS A 618 -29.51 21.19 6.82
N GLN A 619 -30.60 21.85 7.22
CA GLN A 619 -31.94 21.58 6.70
C GLN A 619 -32.06 21.88 5.21
N ALA A 620 -31.43 22.96 4.71
CA ALA A 620 -31.40 23.28 3.30
C ALA A 620 -30.63 22.21 2.51
N LYS A 621 -29.48 21.71 3.04
CA LYS A 621 -28.69 20.61 2.46
C LYS A 621 -29.44 19.27 2.41
N GLU A 622 -30.34 19.00 3.33
CA GLU A 622 -31.17 17.79 3.36
C GLU A 622 -32.41 17.93 2.45
N LYS A 623 -32.92 19.15 2.27
CA LYS A 623 -34.12 19.43 1.49
C LYS A 623 -33.92 19.29 -0.01
N VAL A 624 -32.78 19.75 -0.53
CA VAL A 624 -32.50 19.72 -1.98
C VAL A 624 -32.49 18.28 -2.52
N PRO A 625 -31.73 17.31 -1.95
CA PRO A 625 -31.77 15.92 -2.41
C PRO A 625 -33.15 15.26 -2.29
N THR A 626 -33.92 15.60 -1.25
CA THR A 626 -35.28 15.04 -1.09
C THR A 626 -36.25 15.49 -2.19
N LEU A 627 -36.14 16.74 -2.63
CA LEU A 627 -36.92 17.27 -3.74
C LEU A 627 -36.50 16.63 -5.08
N TYR A 628 -35.19 16.44 -5.32
CA TYR A 628 -34.70 15.73 -6.52
C TYR A 628 -35.18 14.29 -6.58
N ASN A 629 -35.07 13.53 -5.48
CA ASN A 629 -35.57 12.16 -5.43
C ASN A 629 -37.07 12.09 -5.70
N ARG A 630 -37.84 13.07 -5.20
CA ARG A 630 -39.27 13.13 -5.43
C ARG A 630 -39.61 13.47 -6.89
N TRP A 631 -38.87 14.37 -7.49
CA TRP A 631 -39.00 14.70 -8.92
C TRP A 631 -38.71 13.50 -9.81
N GLU A 632 -37.62 12.75 -9.54
CA GLU A 632 -37.28 11.53 -10.28
C GLU A 632 -38.38 10.45 -10.16
N GLU A 633 -38.97 10.26 -8.97
CA GLU A 633 -40.07 9.34 -8.77
C GLU A 633 -41.29 9.71 -9.64
N LEU A 634 -41.65 10.98 -9.67
CA LEU A 634 -42.81 11.47 -10.41
C LEU A 634 -42.55 11.38 -11.93
N GLU A 635 -41.35 11.68 -12.40
CA GLU A 635 -40.98 11.59 -13.81
C GLU A 635 -40.87 10.15 -14.30
N ALA A 636 -40.40 9.22 -13.45
CA ALA A 636 -40.42 7.79 -13.74
C ALA A 636 -41.84 7.24 -13.91
N ILE A 637 -42.80 7.70 -13.09
CA ILE A 637 -44.22 7.30 -13.22
C ILE A 637 -44.84 7.87 -14.51
N LYS A 638 -44.50 9.11 -14.89
CA LYS A 638 -44.93 9.76 -16.12
C LYS A 638 -44.41 9.02 -17.35
N SER A 639 -43.10 8.77 -17.39
CA SER A 639 -42.42 8.11 -18.49
C SER A 639 -42.92 6.66 -18.68
N ALA A 640 -43.17 5.94 -17.58
CA ALA A 640 -43.75 4.59 -17.64
C ALA A 640 -45.21 4.57 -18.18
N ALA A 641 -45.94 5.68 -18.05
CA ALA A 641 -47.30 5.83 -18.56
C ALA A 641 -47.37 6.32 -20.02
N GLU A 642 -46.28 6.90 -20.56
CA GLU A 642 -46.18 7.38 -21.95
C GLU A 642 -45.64 6.32 -22.94
N ILE A 643 -45.08 5.22 -22.42
CA ILE A 643 -44.54 4.11 -23.25
C ILE A 643 -45.61 3.06 -23.62
N ASP A 644 -46.84 3.16 -23.08
CA ASP A 644 -48.01 2.32 -23.42
C ASP A 644 -49.04 3.13 -24.24
#